data_a6fabd85d0001148d4b3759f85c32a8e
#
_entry.id   a6fabd85d0001148d4b3759f85c32a8e
#
_cell.length_a   1.000
_cell.length_b   1.000
_cell.length_c   1.000
_cell.angle_alpha   90.00
_cell.angle_beta   90.00
_cell.angle_gamma   90.00
#
_symmetry.space_group_name_H-M   'P 1'
#
loop_
_entity.id
_entity.type
_entity.pdbx_description
1 polymer ?
#
loop_
_entity_poly.entity_id
_entity_poly.type
_entity_poly.pdbx_seq_one_letter_code
_entity_poly.pdbx_strand_id
1 'polypeptide(L)'
;MSVRRTLYTSVLWASAAAAAETSGPLEHVLVTIPLHKSTMETAFPVDALTGAELARETSSTLGDTIASLPGVHNASFGPGVGQPVIRGLSGPRVTSLQNGMRSADASAISADHSVAVEPMLADSIEVLRGPATLLYGGGAIGGVVNVVDGRIPTALPAEATLDVGWRYTGASHGQTGVIRAEGAIDNFAFHFDALSRNSDDVDVADGAGTDGMDYLGNTSTQTQSGSLGASYHFTDGFIGAAMSWLDSDYGLPEGSHEGSHEGSHAGGHEDGDEDDHDHESGHDEHAEEHGGEHEEHGDVRLAVDQLRYDVVMHLHQPMNGIELFRGFITLTDYEHTELEGDEIGTVYSSDSLEGRFELLHAPIGDIHGVMGVQVSDTNFSALGDEAFIPETDTRRLGLFVLEDWHAGDWQWEAGLRWDQDHIDPVGGVAARRRFNTLSASLGTIYEISADWHVSASVSRSERAPSTEELYSNVGNVTPESWIVHAATAAIELGNSGLDIERGVNADLGLRWHSDSAEASVAVYSNDFSNYINLANTGVIVAEAPVRRYVQGGAKFVGAEFDAKVTLGALNSRDIGLELGADVVRGELDSGDDIPRLPPLSGSLALTLGGEMDYYFTRVTAGSAQDRPGANEEPTNSWWRLDVGGEWRMMMGANAVDLALSLRNATNEEIRLSTSWLREYAPEPGRSLNLSFSLHL
;
A
#
# COMPACT_ATOMS: atom_id res chain seq x y z
N MET A 1 65.87 27.37 -55.12
CA MET A 1 65.79 26.10 -54.48
C MET A 1 64.59 26.14 -53.54
N SER A 2 63.48 25.59 -54.01
CA SER A 2 62.20 25.58 -53.31
C SER A 2 61.83 24.14 -53.00
N VAL A 3 61.71 23.80 -51.72
CA VAL A 3 61.23 22.48 -51.27
C VAL A 3 59.75 22.59 -50.90
N ARG A 4 58.90 22.01 -51.72
CA ARG A 4 57.49 21.82 -51.45
C ARG A 4 57.34 20.68 -50.40
N ARG A 5 56.70 20.96 -49.28
CA ARG A 5 56.20 19.95 -48.33
C ARG A 5 54.75 19.61 -48.70
N THR A 6 54.56 18.37 -49.08
CA THR A 6 53.22 17.77 -49.29
C THR A 6 52.71 17.26 -47.97
N LEU A 7 51.61 17.81 -47.48
CA LEU A 7 50.86 17.30 -46.31
C LEU A 7 49.94 16.15 -46.77
N TYR A 8 50.19 14.94 -46.28
CA TYR A 8 49.24 13.84 -46.31
C TYR A 8 48.31 13.93 -45.12
N THR A 9 47.05 14.24 -45.34
CA THR A 9 45.97 14.08 -44.35
C THR A 9 45.50 12.62 -44.38
N SER A 10 45.92 11.83 -43.41
CA SER A 10 45.37 10.52 -43.13
C SER A 10 44.09 10.70 -42.27
N VAL A 11 42.94 10.49 -42.90
CA VAL A 11 41.66 10.36 -42.18
C VAL A 11 41.67 8.99 -41.48
N LEU A 12 41.87 9.00 -40.20
CA LEU A 12 41.61 7.85 -39.32
C LEU A 12 40.09 7.74 -39.14
N TRP A 13 39.50 6.75 -39.75
CA TRP A 13 38.18 6.24 -39.37
C TRP A 13 38.35 5.51 -38.03
N ALA A 14 38.00 6.16 -36.95
CA ALA A 14 37.76 5.47 -35.67
C ALA A 14 36.41 4.75 -35.79
N SER A 15 36.45 3.46 -36.00
CA SER A 15 35.30 2.58 -35.79
C SER A 15 35.01 2.62 -34.28
N ALA A 16 34.00 3.36 -33.87
CA ALA A 16 33.38 3.18 -32.58
C ALA A 16 32.69 1.82 -32.63
N ALA A 17 33.35 0.78 -32.11
CA ALA A 17 32.67 -0.40 -31.68
C ALA A 17 31.81 0.05 -30.48
N ALA A 18 30.53 0.24 -30.70
CA ALA A 18 29.56 0.26 -29.63
C ALA A 18 29.69 -1.12 -28.95
N ALA A 19 30.26 -1.14 -27.77
CA ALA A 19 30.07 -2.25 -26.87
C ALA A 19 28.57 -2.30 -26.63
N ALA A 20 27.92 -3.35 -27.10
CA ALA A 20 26.61 -3.71 -26.62
C ALA A 20 26.83 -3.99 -25.12
N GLU A 21 26.43 -3.04 -24.28
CA GLU A 21 26.21 -3.33 -22.88
C GLU A 21 25.13 -4.42 -22.88
N THR A 22 25.51 -5.60 -22.47
CA THR A 22 24.57 -6.64 -22.09
C THR A 22 23.79 -6.01 -20.94
N SER A 23 22.55 -5.59 -21.22
CA SER A 23 21.61 -5.16 -20.21
C SER A 23 21.28 -6.38 -19.35
N GLY A 24 22.06 -6.59 -18.29
CA GLY A 24 21.58 -7.29 -17.13
C GLY A 24 20.32 -6.54 -16.62
N PRO A 25 19.44 -7.18 -15.88
CA PRO A 25 18.32 -6.50 -15.28
C PRO A 25 18.84 -5.25 -14.57
N LEU A 26 18.24 -4.08 -14.85
CA LEU A 26 18.58 -2.84 -14.18
C LEU A 26 18.29 -3.06 -12.70
N GLU A 27 19.33 -3.24 -11.92
CA GLU A 27 19.23 -3.46 -10.49
C GLU A 27 18.69 -2.18 -9.85
N HIS A 28 17.47 -2.26 -9.28
CA HIS A 28 16.84 -1.11 -8.65
C HIS A 28 17.54 -0.81 -7.32
N VAL A 29 18.04 0.40 -7.18
CA VAL A 29 18.62 0.89 -5.93
C VAL A 29 17.51 1.34 -5.02
N LEU A 30 17.38 0.73 -3.85
CA LEU A 30 16.34 1.01 -2.87
C LEU A 30 16.52 2.41 -2.27
N VAL A 31 15.53 3.26 -2.44
CA VAL A 31 15.51 4.61 -1.85
C VAL A 31 15.26 4.55 -0.34
N THR A 32 14.44 3.61 0.09
CA THR A 32 14.10 3.41 1.51
C THR A 32 15.25 2.94 2.36
N ILE A 33 16.24 2.21 1.80
CA ILE A 33 17.38 1.77 2.59
C ILE A 33 18.50 2.81 2.46
N PRO A 34 18.88 3.50 3.56
CA PRO A 34 19.85 4.59 3.53
C PRO A 34 21.22 4.24 2.95
N LEU A 35 21.57 2.97 2.89
CA LEU A 35 22.83 2.44 2.39
C LEU A 35 22.85 2.22 0.87
N HIS A 36 21.83 2.68 0.14
CA HIS A 36 21.70 2.50 -1.33
C HIS A 36 21.90 1.06 -1.81
N LYS A 37 21.32 0.11 -1.07
CA LYS A 37 21.41 -1.30 -1.43
C LYS A 37 20.36 -1.67 -2.46
N SER A 38 20.74 -2.55 -3.36
CA SER A 38 19.78 -3.25 -4.21
C SER A 38 19.02 -4.33 -3.44
N THR A 39 17.95 -4.84 -4.04
CA THR A 39 17.16 -5.94 -3.46
C THR A 39 18.00 -7.20 -3.25
N MET A 40 19.09 -7.39 -4.02
CA MET A 40 19.99 -8.53 -3.93
C MET A 40 21.03 -8.40 -2.83
N GLU A 41 21.38 -7.17 -2.42
CA GLU A 41 22.43 -6.87 -1.46
C GLU A 41 21.94 -6.68 -0.02
N THR A 42 20.66 -6.89 0.25
CA THR A 42 20.10 -6.78 1.61
C THR A 42 19.65 -8.13 2.14
N ALA A 43 19.93 -8.37 3.43
CA ALA A 43 19.45 -9.55 4.15
C ALA A 43 17.93 -9.46 4.43
N PHE A 44 17.33 -8.30 4.25
CA PHE A 44 15.93 -8.06 4.56
C PHE A 44 15.03 -8.39 3.36
N PRO A 45 13.86 -8.97 3.60
CA PRO A 45 12.86 -9.20 2.55
C PRO A 45 12.35 -7.86 2.02
N VAL A 46 12.66 -7.54 0.78
CA VAL A 46 12.24 -6.31 0.12
C VAL A 46 11.91 -6.58 -1.34
N ASP A 47 10.83 -6.00 -1.83
CA ASP A 47 10.45 -5.98 -3.23
C ASP A 47 10.26 -4.54 -3.71
N ALA A 48 10.41 -4.34 -5.01
CA ALA A 48 10.17 -3.05 -5.64
C ALA A 48 9.46 -3.22 -6.98
N LEU A 49 8.37 -2.50 -7.17
CA LEU A 49 7.73 -2.32 -8.48
C LEU A 49 8.31 -1.08 -9.14
N THR A 50 8.82 -1.23 -10.37
CA THR A 50 9.47 -0.14 -11.10
C THR A 50 9.17 -0.20 -12.60
N GLY A 51 9.32 0.92 -13.29
CA GLY A 51 9.27 1.00 -14.75
C GLY A 51 8.03 0.35 -15.37
N ALA A 52 8.22 -0.52 -16.38
CA ALA A 52 7.12 -1.16 -17.08
C ALA A 52 6.30 -2.12 -16.20
N GLU A 53 6.91 -2.76 -15.19
CA GLU A 53 6.20 -3.62 -14.25
C GLU A 53 5.24 -2.78 -13.39
N LEU A 54 5.72 -1.68 -12.81
CA LEU A 54 4.85 -0.74 -12.08
C LEU A 54 3.72 -0.22 -12.97
N ALA A 55 4.00 0.20 -14.19
CA ALA A 55 2.99 0.72 -15.12
C ALA A 55 1.88 -0.30 -15.43
N ARG A 56 2.19 -1.61 -15.48
CA ARG A 56 1.23 -2.70 -15.70
C ARG A 56 0.36 -2.97 -14.46
N GLU A 57 0.98 -2.98 -13.28
CA GLU A 57 0.31 -3.33 -12.01
C GLU A 57 -0.43 -2.15 -11.39
N THR A 58 -0.09 -0.89 -11.78
CA THR A 58 -0.71 0.31 -11.21
C THR A 58 -2.23 0.32 -11.36
N SER A 59 -2.90 0.45 -10.23
CA SER A 59 -4.35 0.59 -10.06
C SER A 59 -4.70 1.95 -9.44
N SER A 60 -5.99 2.16 -9.11
CA SER A 60 -6.47 3.39 -8.45
C SER A 60 -6.05 3.50 -6.99
N THR A 61 -5.76 2.37 -6.32
CA THR A 61 -5.38 2.33 -4.90
C THR A 61 -3.99 1.73 -4.70
N LEU A 62 -3.35 2.11 -3.59
CA LEU A 62 -2.02 1.59 -3.25
C LEU A 62 -2.05 0.08 -2.97
N GLY A 63 -3.04 -0.39 -2.21
CA GLY A 63 -3.16 -1.80 -1.87
C GLY A 63 -3.35 -2.71 -3.09
N ASP A 64 -4.19 -2.33 -4.05
CA ASP A 64 -4.40 -3.11 -5.28
C ASP A 64 -3.17 -3.07 -6.20
N THR A 65 -2.47 -1.93 -6.26
CA THR A 65 -1.24 -1.77 -7.06
C THR A 65 -0.15 -2.76 -6.66
N ILE A 66 0.04 -3.00 -5.36
CA ILE A 66 1.12 -3.86 -4.85
C ILE A 66 0.69 -5.32 -4.60
N ALA A 67 -0.59 -5.65 -4.78
CA ALA A 67 -1.15 -6.97 -4.49
C ALA A 67 -0.63 -8.10 -5.42
N SER A 68 0.12 -7.76 -6.46
CA SER A 68 0.82 -8.73 -7.32
C SER A 68 2.08 -9.31 -6.68
N LEU A 69 2.63 -8.65 -5.64
CA LEU A 69 3.83 -9.09 -4.94
C LEU A 69 3.54 -10.24 -3.96
N PRO A 70 4.36 -11.30 -3.90
CA PRO A 70 4.15 -12.41 -2.96
C PRO A 70 4.11 -11.95 -1.50
N GLY A 71 3.12 -12.44 -0.74
CA GLY A 71 2.90 -12.08 0.66
C GLY A 71 2.34 -10.68 0.88
N VAL A 72 1.91 -10.01 -0.20
CA VAL A 72 1.26 -8.69 -0.17
C VAL A 72 -0.15 -8.82 -0.74
N HIS A 73 -1.13 -8.26 -0.05
CA HIS A 73 -2.53 -8.31 -0.43
C HIS A 73 -3.19 -6.96 -0.24
N ASN A 74 -4.41 -6.84 -0.73
CA ASN A 74 -5.24 -5.65 -0.60
C ASN A 74 -6.33 -5.89 0.46
N ALA A 75 -6.43 -4.99 1.45
CA ALA A 75 -7.61 -4.87 2.29
C ALA A 75 -8.51 -3.81 1.66
N SER A 76 -9.49 -4.24 0.87
CA SER A 76 -10.41 -3.32 0.20
C SER A 76 -11.64 -3.01 1.06
N PHE A 77 -12.11 -1.78 0.93
CA PHE A 77 -13.44 -1.36 1.38
C PHE A 77 -14.19 -0.77 0.16
N GLY A 78 -14.44 -1.62 -0.81
CA GLY A 78 -14.89 -1.22 -2.14
C GLY A 78 -13.78 -0.69 -3.04
N PRO A 79 -14.11 -0.29 -4.29
CA PRO A 79 -13.12 0.06 -5.33
C PRO A 79 -12.32 1.35 -5.06
N GLY A 80 -12.85 2.26 -4.23
CA GLY A 80 -12.19 3.53 -3.85
C GLY A 80 -11.14 3.36 -2.75
N VAL A 81 -11.15 2.24 -2.02
CA VAL A 81 -10.28 2.02 -0.86
C VAL A 81 -9.49 0.74 -0.98
N GLY A 82 -8.17 0.84 -0.91
CA GLY A 82 -7.27 -0.31 -0.92
C GLY A 82 -6.07 -0.07 -0.02
N GLN A 83 -6.04 -0.75 1.12
CA GLN A 83 -4.96 -0.63 2.09
C GLN A 83 -4.00 -1.82 1.99
N PRO A 84 -2.68 -1.60 2.15
CA PRO A 84 -1.70 -2.67 2.13
C PRO A 84 -1.87 -3.69 3.25
N VAL A 85 -1.82 -4.98 2.89
CA VAL A 85 -1.70 -6.11 3.83
C VAL A 85 -0.37 -6.80 3.56
N ILE A 86 0.51 -6.86 4.54
CA ILE A 86 1.82 -7.50 4.42
C ILE A 86 1.86 -8.69 5.37
N ARG A 87 2.00 -9.92 4.83
CA ARG A 87 2.06 -11.16 5.61
C ARG A 87 0.88 -11.32 6.59
N GLY A 88 -0.30 -10.84 6.18
CA GLY A 88 -1.52 -10.86 6.99
C GLY A 88 -1.62 -9.76 8.04
N LEU A 89 -0.70 -8.80 8.07
CA LEU A 89 -0.73 -7.64 8.96
C LEU A 89 -1.15 -6.39 8.19
N SER A 90 -2.00 -5.54 8.77
CA SER A 90 -2.57 -4.33 8.17
C SER A 90 -2.79 -3.22 9.20
N GLY A 91 -3.36 -2.10 8.76
CA GLY A 91 -3.72 -0.96 9.59
C GLY A 91 -2.50 -0.38 10.33
N PRO A 92 -2.57 -0.12 11.64
CA PRO A 92 -1.49 0.53 12.39
C PRO A 92 -0.18 -0.28 12.47
N ARG A 93 -0.12 -1.48 11.86
CA ARG A 93 1.08 -2.32 11.77
C ARG A 93 1.82 -2.19 10.44
N VAL A 94 1.20 -1.61 9.42
CA VAL A 94 1.82 -1.32 8.13
C VAL A 94 1.88 0.18 7.94
N THR A 95 3.07 0.70 7.63
CA THR A 95 3.26 2.15 7.44
C THR A 95 3.36 2.48 5.95
N SER A 96 2.47 3.34 5.47
CA SER A 96 2.56 3.94 4.14
C SER A 96 3.43 5.20 4.18
N LEU A 97 4.39 5.26 3.28
CA LEU A 97 5.34 6.36 3.15
C LEU A 97 5.27 6.95 1.74
N GLN A 98 5.63 8.21 1.63
CA GLN A 98 5.89 8.92 0.39
C GLN A 98 7.27 9.57 0.48
N ASN A 99 8.18 9.13 -0.38
CA ASN A 99 9.60 9.55 -0.36
C ASN A 99 10.28 9.38 1.01
N GLY A 100 9.95 8.29 1.73
CA GLY A 100 10.53 7.97 3.03
C GLY A 100 9.92 8.69 4.23
N MET A 101 8.88 9.51 4.03
CA MET A 101 8.14 10.23 5.08
C MET A 101 6.71 9.71 5.14
N ARG A 102 6.06 9.72 6.30
CA ARG A 102 4.69 9.18 6.47
C ARG A 102 3.69 9.92 5.60
N SER A 103 2.66 9.21 5.10
CA SER A 103 1.52 9.81 4.39
C SER A 103 0.75 10.79 5.26
N ALA A 104 0.70 10.53 6.58
CA ALA A 104 0.02 11.33 7.60
C ALA A 104 -1.50 11.49 7.37
N ASP A 105 -2.11 10.53 6.69
CA ASP A 105 -3.55 10.41 6.46
C ASP A 105 -4.27 9.64 7.60
N ALA A 106 -5.57 9.45 7.46
CA ALA A 106 -6.40 8.72 8.42
C ALA A 106 -6.57 7.22 8.09
N SER A 107 -5.89 6.68 7.06
CA SER A 107 -6.08 5.30 6.59
C SER A 107 -5.74 4.23 7.63
N ALA A 108 -4.87 4.54 8.60
CA ALA A 108 -4.56 3.62 9.69
C ALA A 108 -5.63 3.60 10.80
N ILE A 109 -6.60 4.51 10.78
CA ILE A 109 -7.64 4.68 11.79
C ILE A 109 -8.88 3.88 11.43
N SER A 110 -9.32 3.95 10.18
CA SER A 110 -10.49 3.21 9.72
C SER A 110 -10.25 2.46 8.42
N ALA A 111 -11.01 1.40 8.22
CA ALA A 111 -10.88 0.51 7.08
C ALA A 111 -11.40 1.11 5.77
N ASP A 112 -12.36 2.01 5.85
CA ASP A 112 -13.00 2.73 4.74
C ASP A 112 -12.24 3.99 4.31
N HIS A 113 -11.17 4.36 5.02
CA HIS A 113 -10.33 5.49 4.65
C HIS A 113 -9.22 5.08 3.67
N SER A 114 -9.15 5.75 2.53
CA SER A 114 -8.11 5.51 1.53
C SER A 114 -6.74 6.00 2.00
N VAL A 115 -5.67 5.38 1.50
CA VAL A 115 -4.30 5.92 1.65
C VAL A 115 -4.15 7.12 0.73
N ALA A 116 -3.80 8.28 1.28
CA ALA A 116 -3.70 9.53 0.53
C ALA A 116 -2.40 9.64 -0.28
N VAL A 117 -2.17 8.67 -1.16
CA VAL A 117 -1.02 8.59 -2.07
C VAL A 117 -1.50 8.14 -3.44
N GLU A 118 -1.06 8.81 -4.52
CA GLU A 118 -1.43 8.48 -5.89
C GLU A 118 -0.39 7.55 -6.55
N PRO A 119 -0.69 6.24 -6.75
CA PRO A 119 0.28 5.29 -7.29
C PRO A 119 0.68 5.55 -8.75
N MET A 120 -0.18 6.20 -9.56
CA MET A 120 0.12 6.47 -10.98
C MET A 120 1.18 7.57 -11.16
N LEU A 121 1.47 8.35 -10.13
CA LEU A 121 2.55 9.34 -10.15
C LEU A 121 3.87 8.79 -9.62
N ALA A 122 3.90 7.53 -9.19
CA ALA A 122 5.10 6.89 -8.65
C ALA A 122 6.13 6.54 -9.74
N ASP A 123 7.41 6.70 -9.40
CA ASP A 123 8.55 6.15 -10.16
C ASP A 123 8.88 4.73 -9.71
N SER A 124 8.69 4.46 -8.42
CA SER A 124 8.80 3.13 -7.83
C SER A 124 7.93 2.99 -6.57
N ILE A 125 7.54 1.76 -6.27
CA ILE A 125 6.90 1.41 -4.99
C ILE A 125 7.71 0.28 -4.36
N GLU A 126 8.23 0.53 -3.16
CA GLU A 126 9.07 -0.39 -2.42
C GLU A 126 8.30 -0.96 -1.24
N VAL A 127 8.33 -2.29 -1.07
CA VAL A 127 7.69 -2.99 0.05
C VAL A 127 8.76 -3.67 0.89
N LEU A 128 8.93 -3.15 2.11
CA LEU A 128 9.90 -3.68 3.07
C LEU A 128 9.19 -4.49 4.15
N ARG A 129 9.73 -5.67 4.44
CA ARG A 129 9.21 -6.59 5.46
C ARG A 129 10.25 -6.84 6.54
N GLY A 130 9.81 -7.28 7.72
CA GLY A 130 10.70 -7.70 8.80
C GLY A 130 11.63 -6.60 9.32
N PRO A 131 12.93 -6.88 9.54
CA PRO A 131 13.85 -5.99 10.27
C PRO A 131 14.11 -4.64 9.60
N ALA A 132 13.98 -4.51 8.29
CA ALA A 132 14.17 -3.25 7.57
C ALA A 132 13.21 -2.15 8.02
N THR A 133 12.08 -2.56 8.59
CA THR A 133 11.07 -1.64 9.13
C THR A 133 11.55 -0.82 10.32
N LEU A 134 12.63 -1.21 10.99
CA LEU A 134 13.23 -0.47 12.10
C LEU A 134 13.67 0.95 11.72
N LEU A 135 13.93 1.19 10.44
CA LEU A 135 14.28 2.51 9.94
C LEU A 135 13.12 3.50 10.04
N TYR A 136 11.87 3.02 10.01
CA TYR A 136 10.67 3.86 9.87
C TYR A 136 9.76 3.89 11.10
N GLY A 137 10.18 3.26 12.22
CA GLY A 137 9.51 3.34 13.51
C GLY A 137 8.58 2.17 13.84
N GLY A 138 8.16 2.16 15.10
CA GLY A 138 7.41 1.05 15.69
C GLY A 138 6.08 0.72 15.00
N GLY A 139 5.44 1.68 14.33
CA GLY A 139 4.23 1.44 13.52
C GLY A 139 4.45 0.52 12.30
N ALA A 140 5.71 0.24 11.95
CA ALA A 140 6.08 -0.62 10.83
C ALA A 140 6.42 -2.07 11.26
N ILE A 141 5.77 -2.59 12.30
CA ILE A 141 6.01 -3.95 12.81
C ILE A 141 5.60 -5.04 11.80
N GLY A 142 4.62 -4.76 10.94
CA GLY A 142 4.18 -5.62 9.84
C GLY A 142 4.93 -5.37 8.54
N GLY A 143 5.28 -4.12 8.27
CA GLY A 143 5.96 -3.74 7.05
C GLY A 143 5.88 -2.25 6.75
N VAL A 144 6.53 -1.88 5.64
CA VAL A 144 6.54 -0.52 5.08
C VAL A 144 6.24 -0.59 3.60
N VAL A 145 5.37 0.28 3.13
CA VAL A 145 5.19 0.56 1.69
C VAL A 145 5.64 1.97 1.44
N ASN A 146 6.64 2.17 0.60
CA ASN A 146 7.16 3.49 0.26
C ASN A 146 6.93 3.79 -1.22
N VAL A 147 6.16 4.83 -1.49
CA VAL A 147 5.94 5.37 -2.83
C VAL A 147 6.96 6.45 -3.10
N VAL A 148 7.78 6.26 -4.13
CA VAL A 148 8.80 7.22 -4.58
C VAL A 148 8.31 7.86 -5.87
N ASP A 149 8.18 9.17 -5.92
CA ASP A 149 7.54 9.88 -7.03
C ASP A 149 8.41 10.96 -7.72
N GLY A 150 9.66 11.11 -7.32
CA GLY A 150 10.57 12.02 -8.01
C GLY A 150 10.24 13.52 -7.94
N ARG A 151 9.22 13.95 -7.17
CA ARG A 151 8.76 15.36 -7.10
C ARG A 151 9.86 16.37 -6.74
N ILE A 152 10.91 15.95 -6.03
CA ILE A 152 12.11 16.76 -5.79
C ILE A 152 13.26 16.14 -6.59
N PRO A 153 13.71 16.75 -7.70
CA PRO A 153 14.80 16.21 -8.50
C PRO A 153 16.09 16.07 -7.69
N THR A 154 16.62 14.85 -7.60
CA THR A 154 17.87 14.56 -6.86
C THR A 154 19.12 14.69 -7.72
N ALA A 155 18.95 14.90 -9.03
CA ALA A 155 20.01 15.14 -10.03
C ALA A 155 19.56 16.19 -11.04
N LEU A 156 20.50 16.79 -11.75
CA LEU A 156 20.20 17.69 -12.88
C LEU A 156 19.83 16.85 -14.10
N PRO A 157 18.58 16.90 -14.61
CA PRO A 157 18.21 16.27 -15.86
C PRO A 157 19.11 16.70 -17.01
N ALA A 158 19.58 15.77 -17.82
CA ALA A 158 20.45 16.07 -18.96
C ALA A 158 19.69 16.83 -20.08
N GLU A 159 18.42 16.52 -20.24
CA GLU A 159 17.50 17.14 -21.23
C GLU A 159 16.15 17.38 -20.54
N ALA A 160 15.39 18.34 -21.06
CA ALA A 160 14.03 18.54 -20.60
C ALA A 160 13.12 17.43 -21.17
N THR A 161 12.24 16.89 -20.36
CA THR A 161 11.28 15.85 -20.75
C THR A 161 9.85 16.33 -20.53
N LEU A 162 8.94 15.81 -21.33
CA LEU A 162 7.50 15.98 -21.17
C LEU A 162 6.81 14.66 -21.49
N ASP A 163 6.16 14.08 -20.50
CA ASP A 163 5.37 12.87 -20.61
C ASP A 163 3.89 13.19 -20.50
N VAL A 164 3.09 12.67 -21.45
CA VAL A 164 1.64 12.81 -21.45
C VAL A 164 1.02 11.43 -21.57
N GLY A 165 0.23 11.05 -20.57
CA GLY A 165 -0.44 9.76 -20.49
C GLY A 165 -1.96 9.86 -20.48
N TRP A 166 -2.61 8.83 -20.99
CA TRP A 166 -4.04 8.62 -20.87
C TRP A 166 -4.33 7.13 -20.66
N ARG A 167 -5.28 6.83 -19.76
CA ARG A 167 -5.72 5.47 -19.47
C ARG A 167 -7.24 5.40 -19.45
N TYR A 168 -7.79 4.31 -19.99
CA TYR A 168 -9.18 3.92 -19.86
C TYR A 168 -9.26 2.58 -19.11
N THR A 169 -10.13 2.49 -18.11
CA THR A 169 -10.41 1.27 -17.30
C THR A 169 -11.84 0.85 -17.55
N GLY A 170 -12.03 -0.34 -18.13
CA GLY A 170 -13.33 -0.78 -18.63
C GLY A 170 -14.38 -1.03 -17.56
N ALA A 171 -14.02 -1.72 -16.46
CA ALA A 171 -14.99 -2.07 -15.41
C ALA A 171 -15.58 -0.86 -14.69
N SER A 172 -14.89 0.25 -14.59
CA SER A 172 -15.40 1.49 -13.99
C SER A 172 -15.68 2.59 -15.01
N HIS A 173 -15.61 2.30 -16.32
CA HIS A 173 -15.65 3.30 -17.38
C HIS A 173 -14.71 4.48 -17.16
N GLY A 174 -13.65 4.21 -16.38
CA GLY A 174 -12.74 5.20 -15.82
C GLY A 174 -11.82 5.81 -16.87
N GLN A 175 -11.56 7.08 -16.76
CA GLN A 175 -10.61 7.81 -17.59
C GLN A 175 -9.61 8.55 -16.71
N THR A 176 -8.32 8.36 -16.99
CA THR A 176 -7.24 9.04 -16.28
C THR A 176 -6.33 9.74 -17.28
N GLY A 177 -6.07 11.02 -17.05
CA GLY A 177 -5.08 11.81 -17.77
C GLY A 177 -3.91 12.15 -16.85
N VAL A 178 -2.68 12.02 -17.35
CA VAL A 178 -1.45 12.34 -16.61
C VAL A 178 -0.55 13.22 -17.45
N ILE A 179 0.08 14.20 -16.84
CA ILE A 179 1.16 15.00 -17.43
C ILE A 179 2.32 15.07 -16.44
N ARG A 180 3.55 14.89 -16.92
CA ARG A 180 4.78 15.08 -16.15
C ARG A 180 5.78 15.85 -16.98
N ALA A 181 6.49 16.79 -16.36
CA ALA A 181 7.56 17.57 -17.02
C ALA A 181 8.74 17.73 -16.07
N GLU A 182 9.93 17.53 -16.62
CA GLU A 182 11.19 17.72 -15.88
C GLU A 182 12.16 18.55 -16.72
N GLY A 183 13.06 19.24 -16.04
CA GLY A 183 14.09 20.01 -16.74
C GLY A 183 15.05 20.68 -15.78
N ALA A 184 16.13 21.24 -16.37
CA ALA A 184 17.12 21.97 -15.60
C ALA A 184 17.54 23.27 -16.30
N ILE A 185 17.87 24.30 -15.51
CA ILE A 185 18.46 25.55 -15.94
C ILE A 185 19.62 25.84 -15.01
N ASP A 186 20.83 25.83 -15.56
CA ASP A 186 22.09 25.93 -14.79
C ASP A 186 22.13 24.87 -13.67
N ASN A 187 22.11 25.29 -12.43
CA ASN A 187 22.16 24.42 -11.24
C ASN A 187 20.76 24.16 -10.62
N PHE A 188 19.70 24.60 -11.26
CA PHE A 188 18.34 24.35 -10.81
C PHE A 188 17.69 23.26 -11.63
N ALA A 189 17.12 22.25 -10.98
CA ALA A 189 16.21 21.29 -11.58
C ALA A 189 14.77 21.56 -11.14
N PHE A 190 13.81 21.22 -12.00
CA PHE A 190 12.39 21.45 -11.82
C PHE A 190 11.61 20.19 -12.16
N HIS A 191 10.57 19.94 -11.41
CA HIS A 191 9.60 18.89 -11.63
C HIS A 191 8.18 19.46 -11.56
N PHE A 192 7.33 18.94 -12.42
CA PHE A 192 5.88 19.17 -12.41
C PHE A 192 5.18 17.88 -12.82
N ASP A 193 4.18 17.47 -12.08
CA ASP A 193 3.22 16.45 -12.49
C ASP A 193 1.79 16.86 -12.14
N ALA A 194 0.82 16.29 -12.86
CA ALA A 194 -0.59 16.39 -12.55
C ALA A 194 -1.36 15.20 -13.12
N LEU A 195 -2.38 14.77 -12.39
CA LEU A 195 -3.29 13.69 -12.73
C LEU A 195 -4.72 14.15 -12.53
N SER A 196 -5.61 13.71 -13.43
CA SER A 196 -7.06 13.79 -13.25
C SER A 196 -7.68 12.46 -13.64
N ARG A 197 -8.46 11.87 -12.73
CA ARG A 197 -9.19 10.62 -12.90
C ARG A 197 -10.66 10.82 -12.59
N ASN A 198 -11.52 10.22 -13.43
CA ASN A 198 -12.95 10.10 -13.17
C ASN A 198 -13.36 8.68 -13.50
N SER A 199 -14.20 8.07 -12.68
CA SER A 199 -14.81 6.76 -12.92
C SER A 199 -16.28 6.77 -12.55
N ASP A 200 -17.05 5.95 -13.23
CA ASP A 200 -18.43 5.62 -12.88
C ASP A 200 -18.41 4.46 -11.84
N ASP A 201 -19.60 4.01 -11.43
CA ASP A 201 -19.77 2.82 -10.61
C ASP A 201 -19.14 1.59 -11.26
N VAL A 202 -18.63 0.67 -10.45
CA VAL A 202 -17.80 -0.44 -10.91
C VAL A 202 -18.66 -1.64 -11.31
N ASP A 203 -18.52 -2.08 -12.58
CA ASP A 203 -19.09 -3.32 -13.08
C ASP A 203 -18.46 -4.52 -12.36
N VAL A 204 -19.28 -5.47 -11.95
CA VAL A 204 -18.90 -6.75 -11.33
C VAL A 204 -19.33 -7.94 -12.20
N ALA A 205 -19.06 -9.16 -11.75
CA ALA A 205 -19.59 -10.34 -12.43
C ALA A 205 -21.12 -10.37 -12.41
N ASP A 206 -21.72 -11.00 -13.43
CA ASP A 206 -23.16 -11.00 -13.67
C ASP A 206 -23.95 -11.37 -12.40
N GLY A 207 -24.75 -10.46 -11.88
CA GLY A 207 -25.59 -10.63 -10.70
C GLY A 207 -24.86 -10.67 -9.35
N ALA A 208 -23.59 -10.31 -9.31
CA ALA A 208 -22.77 -10.38 -8.09
C ALA A 208 -22.78 -9.09 -7.24
N GLY A 209 -23.34 -8.01 -7.76
CA GLY A 209 -23.50 -6.73 -7.05
C GLY A 209 -24.67 -6.73 -6.08
N THR A 210 -24.88 -5.59 -5.41
CA THR A 210 -25.99 -5.39 -4.48
C THR A 210 -27.30 -5.64 -5.21
N ASP A 211 -28.24 -6.33 -4.55
CA ASP A 211 -29.56 -6.71 -5.10
C ASP A 211 -29.51 -7.50 -6.43
N GLY A 212 -28.40 -8.18 -6.70
CA GLY A 212 -28.22 -8.97 -7.93
C GLY A 212 -27.96 -8.12 -9.17
N MET A 213 -27.49 -6.90 -9.01
CA MET A 213 -27.04 -6.03 -10.10
C MET A 213 -25.70 -6.49 -10.67
N ASP A 214 -25.37 -6.03 -11.87
CA ASP A 214 -24.07 -6.29 -12.54
C ASP A 214 -23.02 -5.19 -12.20
N TYR A 215 -23.31 -4.33 -11.24
CA TYR A 215 -22.45 -3.25 -10.76
C TYR A 215 -22.62 -3.03 -9.25
N LEU A 216 -21.66 -2.33 -8.65
CA LEU A 216 -21.72 -1.85 -7.27
C LEU A 216 -22.15 -0.39 -7.29
N GLY A 217 -23.33 -0.09 -6.73
CA GLY A 217 -23.82 1.27 -6.59
C GLY A 217 -22.93 2.10 -5.66
N ASN A 218 -22.94 3.42 -5.87
CA ASN A 218 -22.18 4.41 -5.12
C ASN A 218 -20.66 4.14 -5.06
N THR A 219 -20.05 3.65 -6.14
CA THR A 219 -18.61 3.37 -6.18
C THR A 219 -17.84 4.25 -7.16
N SER A 220 -18.50 5.25 -7.73
CA SER A 220 -17.86 6.24 -8.60
C SER A 220 -16.77 7.02 -7.87
N THR A 221 -15.69 7.40 -8.59
CA THR A 221 -14.59 8.16 -8.01
C THR A 221 -14.19 9.35 -8.86
N GLN A 222 -13.75 10.41 -8.21
CA GLN A 222 -13.10 11.54 -8.86
C GLN A 222 -11.82 11.87 -8.12
N THR A 223 -10.67 11.96 -8.82
CA THR A 223 -9.39 12.26 -8.19
C THR A 223 -8.61 13.29 -9.01
N GLN A 224 -8.05 14.28 -8.34
CA GLN A 224 -7.08 15.22 -8.88
C GLN A 224 -5.87 15.24 -7.97
N SER A 225 -4.69 15.09 -8.54
CA SER A 225 -3.44 15.11 -7.79
C SER A 225 -2.33 15.72 -8.62
N GLY A 226 -1.30 16.21 -7.95
CA GLY A 226 -0.11 16.68 -8.64
C GLY A 226 0.93 17.25 -7.72
N SER A 227 2.06 17.63 -8.29
CA SER A 227 3.16 18.23 -7.56
C SER A 227 3.92 19.28 -8.37
N LEU A 228 4.57 20.18 -7.64
CA LEU A 228 5.53 21.15 -8.14
C LEU A 228 6.77 21.07 -7.26
N GLY A 229 7.93 20.83 -7.85
CA GLY A 229 9.17 20.75 -7.12
C GLY A 229 10.34 21.42 -7.84
N ALA A 230 11.32 21.79 -7.04
CA ALA A 230 12.57 22.33 -7.53
C ALA A 230 13.72 21.97 -6.59
N SER A 231 14.93 21.82 -7.16
CA SER A 231 16.14 21.64 -6.40
C SER A 231 17.28 22.50 -6.94
N TYR A 232 18.16 22.92 -6.02
CA TYR A 232 19.39 23.63 -6.33
C TYR A 232 20.59 22.73 -6.04
N HIS A 233 21.38 22.45 -7.07
CA HIS A 233 22.55 21.59 -7.01
C HIS A 233 23.82 22.43 -6.88
N PHE A 234 24.66 22.06 -5.93
CA PHE A 234 25.98 22.66 -5.71
C PHE A 234 27.04 21.55 -5.68
N THR A 235 28.33 21.91 -5.57
CA THR A 235 29.43 20.95 -5.73
C THR A 235 29.30 19.70 -4.86
N ASP A 236 28.86 19.87 -3.62
CA ASP A 236 28.87 18.82 -2.60
C ASP A 236 27.46 18.38 -2.19
N GLY A 237 26.44 18.60 -3.05
CA GLY A 237 25.08 18.15 -2.73
C GLY A 237 23.99 18.98 -3.37
N PHE A 238 22.79 18.86 -2.82
CA PHE A 238 21.63 19.65 -3.25
C PHE A 238 20.69 19.95 -2.07
N ILE A 239 19.86 20.96 -2.26
CA ILE A 239 18.67 21.24 -1.47
C ILE A 239 17.50 21.39 -2.41
N GLY A 240 16.36 20.79 -2.08
CA GLY A 240 15.14 20.90 -2.87
C GLY A 240 13.90 21.03 -2.01
N ALA A 241 12.83 21.51 -2.62
CA ALA A 241 11.53 21.61 -2.02
C ALA A 241 10.43 21.28 -3.03
N ALA A 242 9.33 20.75 -2.55
CA ALA A 242 8.14 20.48 -3.35
C ALA A 242 6.87 20.81 -2.56
N MET A 243 5.80 21.07 -3.32
CA MET A 243 4.42 21.11 -2.85
C MET A 243 3.63 20.07 -3.67
N SER A 244 2.82 19.27 -3.02
CA SER A 244 1.89 18.36 -3.66
C SER A 244 0.49 18.49 -3.07
N TRP A 245 -0.51 18.15 -3.88
CA TRP A 245 -1.91 18.13 -3.50
C TRP A 245 -2.58 16.86 -3.97
N LEU A 246 -3.58 16.42 -3.22
CA LEU A 246 -4.50 15.35 -3.57
C LEU A 246 -5.90 15.80 -3.18
N ASP A 247 -6.81 15.77 -4.13
CA ASP A 247 -8.25 15.98 -3.96
C ASP A 247 -8.92 14.73 -4.52
N SER A 248 -9.69 14.02 -3.70
CA SER A 248 -10.30 12.74 -4.07
C SER A 248 -11.67 12.60 -3.44
N ASP A 249 -12.67 12.35 -4.26
CA ASP A 249 -14.03 12.02 -3.87
C ASP A 249 -14.33 10.58 -4.31
N TYR A 250 -14.78 9.74 -3.38
CA TYR A 250 -15.16 8.36 -3.65
C TYR A 250 -16.34 7.92 -2.80
N GLY A 251 -17.20 7.09 -3.37
CA GLY A 251 -18.32 6.48 -2.65
C GLY A 251 -17.96 5.13 -2.07
N LEU A 252 -18.68 4.75 -1.03
CA LEU A 252 -18.65 3.41 -0.45
C LEU A 252 -19.78 2.58 -1.03
N PRO A 253 -19.59 1.28 -1.31
CA PRO A 253 -20.64 0.44 -1.87
C PRO A 253 -21.91 0.49 -1.06
N GLU A 254 -23.06 0.58 -1.73
CA GLU A 254 -24.38 0.52 -1.10
C GLU A 254 -24.51 -0.71 -0.19
N GLY A 255 -25.19 -0.57 0.95
CA GLY A 255 -25.34 -1.62 1.95
C GLY A 255 -24.13 -1.84 2.85
N SER A 256 -23.01 -1.17 2.61
CA SER A 256 -21.81 -1.31 3.45
C SER A 256 -22.00 -0.82 4.90
N HIS A 257 -22.97 0.08 5.13
CA HIS A 257 -23.34 0.64 6.43
C HIS A 257 -24.67 0.10 7.00
N GLU A 258 -25.42 -0.70 6.23
CA GLU A 258 -26.73 -1.22 6.66
C GLU A 258 -26.68 -2.48 7.55
N GLY A 259 -25.52 -2.95 7.95
CA GLY A 259 -25.28 -4.21 8.69
C GLY A 259 -25.99 -4.39 10.04
N SER A 260 -26.94 -3.54 10.44
CA SER A 260 -27.64 -3.65 11.72
C SER A 260 -29.11 -4.12 11.66
N HIS A 261 -29.74 -4.26 10.48
CA HIS A 261 -31.20 -4.47 10.42
C HIS A 261 -31.70 -5.80 9.86
N GLU A 262 -30.88 -6.72 9.35
CA GLU A 262 -31.37 -8.04 8.95
C GLU A 262 -31.11 -9.13 10.01
N GLY A 263 -31.91 -9.09 11.07
CA GLY A 263 -32.16 -10.22 11.95
C GLY A 263 -33.12 -11.23 11.31
N SER A 264 -32.55 -12.29 10.74
CA SER A 264 -33.13 -13.62 10.57
C SER A 264 -34.62 -13.72 10.16
N HIS A 265 -34.91 -13.75 8.87
CA HIS A 265 -36.04 -14.47 8.33
C HIS A 265 -35.67 -15.81 7.68
N ALA A 266 -35.04 -16.70 8.45
CA ALA A 266 -35.03 -18.13 8.13
C ALA A 266 -36.28 -18.78 8.77
N GLY A 267 -37.42 -18.57 8.20
CA GLY A 267 -38.69 -19.23 8.56
C GLY A 267 -38.89 -20.42 7.64
N GLY A 268 -38.61 -21.64 8.13
CA GLY A 268 -38.89 -22.87 7.43
C GLY A 268 -40.39 -22.99 7.08
N HIS A 269 -40.69 -23.31 5.84
CA HIS A 269 -41.96 -23.81 5.43
C HIS A 269 -42.06 -25.27 5.91
N GLU A 270 -42.90 -25.51 6.95
CA GLU A 270 -43.51 -26.81 7.18
C GLU A 270 -44.83 -26.83 6.47
N ASP A 271 -44.99 -27.79 5.57
CA ASP A 271 -46.26 -28.16 4.93
C ASP A 271 -47.23 -28.70 5.99
N GLY A 272 -48.50 -28.25 5.95
CA GLY A 272 -49.54 -28.76 6.81
C GLY A 272 -50.93 -28.35 6.33
N ASP A 273 -51.54 -29.28 5.66
CA ASP A 273 -52.92 -29.60 5.29
C ASP A 273 -54.08 -28.63 5.55
N GLU A 274 -54.89 -28.60 4.50
CA GLU A 274 -56.27 -28.23 4.26
C GLU A 274 -57.20 -28.15 5.49
N ASP A 275 -58.02 -27.09 5.51
CA ASP A 275 -59.49 -27.23 5.71
C ASP A 275 -60.21 -25.94 5.30
N ASP A 276 -61.27 -26.16 4.47
CA ASP A 276 -62.28 -25.22 4.02
C ASP A 276 -63.04 -24.53 5.16
N HIS A 277 -63.29 -23.22 5.05
CA HIS A 277 -64.56 -22.60 5.44
C HIS A 277 -64.78 -21.24 4.76
N ASP A 278 -65.80 -21.22 3.89
CA ASP A 278 -66.56 -20.03 3.42
C ASP A 278 -67.01 -19.14 4.58
N HIS A 279 -66.90 -17.81 4.45
CA HIS A 279 -67.89 -16.84 4.82
C HIS A 279 -67.69 -15.46 4.16
N GLU A 280 -68.82 -15.00 3.62
CA GLU A 280 -69.05 -13.76 2.90
C GLU A 280 -68.89 -12.46 3.71
N SER A 281 -68.44 -11.45 2.94
CA SER A 281 -68.95 -10.04 2.94
C SER A 281 -68.84 -9.17 4.20
N GLY A 282 -68.16 -8.03 4.00
CA GLY A 282 -68.31 -6.82 4.81
C GLY A 282 -67.28 -5.75 4.41
N HIS A 283 -67.67 -4.82 3.56
CA HIS A 283 -66.99 -3.56 3.31
C HIS A 283 -66.75 -2.80 4.62
N ASP A 284 -65.59 -2.26 4.83
CA ASP A 284 -65.39 -0.85 5.26
C ASP A 284 -63.97 -0.39 4.97
N GLU A 285 -63.90 0.67 4.18
CA GLU A 285 -62.69 1.44 3.86
C GLU A 285 -62.20 2.16 5.14
N HIS A 286 -61.01 1.85 5.60
CA HIS A 286 -60.15 2.81 6.28
C HIS A 286 -58.71 2.58 5.79
N ALA A 287 -58.32 3.37 4.80
CA ALA A 287 -56.94 3.62 4.46
C ALA A 287 -56.34 4.46 5.62
N GLU A 288 -55.66 3.83 6.55
CA GLU A 288 -54.64 4.51 7.35
C GLU A 288 -53.32 4.32 6.61
N GLU A 289 -52.86 5.39 5.96
CA GLU A 289 -51.50 5.57 5.52
C GLU A 289 -50.62 5.52 6.78
N HIS A 290 -50.06 4.36 7.11
CA HIS A 290 -48.83 4.31 7.85
C HIS A 290 -47.71 4.55 6.82
N GLY A 291 -47.46 5.83 6.51
CA GLY A 291 -46.17 6.27 6.02
C GLY A 291 -45.15 6.03 7.14
N GLY A 292 -44.58 4.87 7.21
CA GLY A 292 -43.27 4.71 7.81
C GLY A 292 -42.34 5.53 6.93
N GLU A 293 -41.89 6.65 7.42
CA GLU A 293 -40.69 7.29 6.90
C GLU A 293 -39.56 6.25 7.12
N HIS A 294 -39.29 5.42 6.12
CA HIS A 294 -37.97 4.85 5.97
C HIS A 294 -37.08 6.07 5.72
N GLU A 295 -36.32 6.49 6.71
CA GLU A 295 -35.17 7.33 6.49
C GLU A 295 -34.29 6.51 5.53
N GLU A 296 -34.35 6.85 4.24
CA GLU A 296 -33.36 6.40 3.27
C GLU A 296 -32.03 6.98 3.78
N HIS A 297 -31.22 6.14 4.44
CA HIS A 297 -29.83 6.50 4.72
C HIS A 297 -29.19 6.81 3.37
N GLY A 298 -28.72 8.05 3.21
CA GLY A 298 -28.13 8.51 1.96
C GLY A 298 -26.87 7.73 1.63
N ASP A 299 -26.50 7.72 0.35
CA ASP A 299 -25.22 7.18 -0.11
C ASP A 299 -24.05 7.82 0.64
N VAL A 300 -23.15 7.00 1.20
CA VAL A 300 -21.97 7.50 1.92
C VAL A 300 -20.84 7.77 0.95
N ARG A 301 -20.33 9.00 0.98
CA ARG A 301 -19.17 9.42 0.17
C ARG A 301 -18.11 10.09 1.04
N LEU A 302 -16.86 9.91 0.66
CA LEU A 302 -15.73 10.55 1.31
C LEU A 302 -15.05 11.53 0.36
N ALA A 303 -14.95 12.79 0.79
CA ALA A 303 -14.21 13.84 0.11
C ALA A 303 -12.90 14.09 0.85
N VAL A 304 -11.77 13.83 0.20
CA VAL A 304 -10.41 13.90 0.76
C VAL A 304 -9.64 15.05 0.16
N ASP A 305 -9.09 15.90 1.00
CA ASP A 305 -8.18 16.97 0.64
C ASP A 305 -6.84 16.81 1.37
N GLN A 306 -5.73 16.82 0.64
CA GLN A 306 -4.39 16.83 1.24
C GLN A 306 -3.51 17.87 0.57
N LEU A 307 -2.85 18.68 1.39
CA LEU A 307 -1.77 19.59 0.96
C LEU A 307 -0.50 19.24 1.72
N ARG A 308 0.58 19.01 0.96
CA ARG A 308 1.86 18.58 1.51
C ARG A 308 3.01 19.44 1.00
N TYR A 309 3.95 19.76 1.90
CA TYR A 309 5.19 20.46 1.59
C TYR A 309 6.37 19.62 2.05
N ASP A 310 7.30 19.38 1.16
CA ASP A 310 8.50 18.59 1.41
C ASP A 310 9.75 19.43 1.19
N VAL A 311 10.75 19.29 2.07
CA VAL A 311 12.09 19.84 1.92
C VAL A 311 13.10 18.72 2.10
N VAL A 312 14.03 18.58 1.14
CA VAL A 312 15.09 17.57 1.16
C VAL A 312 16.44 18.24 0.99
N MET A 313 17.43 17.79 1.77
CA MET A 313 18.81 18.22 1.65
C MET A 313 19.75 17.01 1.67
N HIS A 314 20.67 16.93 0.70
CA HIS A 314 21.77 15.96 0.70
C HIS A 314 23.09 16.71 0.65
N LEU A 315 24.02 16.35 1.54
CA LEU A 315 25.38 16.91 1.61
C LEU A 315 26.39 15.78 1.61
N HIS A 316 27.19 15.72 0.55
CA HIS A 316 28.30 14.76 0.45
C HIS A 316 29.49 15.27 1.25
N GLN A 317 30.08 14.42 2.07
CA GLN A 317 31.28 14.68 2.88
C GLN A 317 31.19 16.00 3.71
N PRO A 318 30.08 16.25 4.45
CA PRO A 318 29.90 17.49 5.18
C PRO A 318 30.96 17.71 6.26
N MET A 319 31.56 16.65 6.75
CA MET A 319 32.67 16.67 7.72
C MET A 319 33.48 15.36 7.66
N ASN A 320 34.68 15.37 8.25
CA ASN A 320 35.54 14.18 8.31
C ASN A 320 34.83 13.01 9.00
N GLY A 321 34.80 11.85 8.36
CA GLY A 321 34.18 10.63 8.87
C GLY A 321 32.68 10.49 8.57
N ILE A 322 32.06 11.47 7.90
CA ILE A 322 30.68 11.38 7.38
C ILE A 322 30.73 11.46 5.86
N GLU A 323 30.18 10.46 5.18
CA GLU A 323 30.09 10.41 3.72
C GLU A 323 28.90 11.19 3.20
N LEU A 324 27.74 11.07 3.86
CA LEU A 324 26.51 11.70 3.43
C LEU A 324 25.68 12.12 4.63
N PHE A 325 25.16 13.35 4.59
CA PHE A 325 24.06 13.81 5.40
C PHE A 325 22.81 13.86 4.52
N ARG A 326 21.70 13.32 5.03
CA ARG A 326 20.37 13.48 4.44
C ARG A 326 19.44 14.11 5.46
N GLY A 327 18.69 15.13 5.04
CA GLY A 327 17.69 15.77 5.87
C GLY A 327 16.36 15.87 5.11
N PHE A 328 15.27 15.52 5.77
CA PHE A 328 13.91 15.54 5.24
C PHE A 328 13.03 16.27 6.24
N ILE A 329 12.19 17.19 5.76
CA ILE A 329 11.15 17.86 6.56
C ILE A 329 9.88 17.85 5.73
N THR A 330 8.79 17.40 6.34
CA THR A 330 7.47 17.34 5.70
C THR A 330 6.43 18.02 6.59
N LEU A 331 5.59 18.84 5.97
CA LEU A 331 4.38 19.40 6.55
C LEU A 331 3.19 18.85 5.76
N THR A 332 2.23 18.24 6.44
CA THR A 332 1.01 17.71 5.82
C THR A 332 -0.20 18.31 6.52
N ASP A 333 -1.12 18.83 5.73
CA ASP A 333 -2.46 19.25 6.11
C ASP A 333 -3.42 18.30 5.36
N TYR A 334 -4.16 17.49 6.12
CA TYR A 334 -5.06 16.46 5.60
C TYR A 334 -6.43 16.62 6.24
N GLU A 335 -7.46 16.64 5.41
CA GLU A 335 -8.85 16.62 5.83
C GLU A 335 -9.62 15.62 4.96
N HIS A 336 -10.55 14.89 5.55
CA HIS A 336 -11.60 14.26 4.80
C HIS A 336 -12.95 14.45 5.48
N THR A 337 -13.99 14.57 4.65
CA THR A 337 -15.36 14.73 5.07
C THR A 337 -16.16 13.51 4.63
N GLU A 338 -16.82 12.87 5.57
CA GLU A 338 -17.84 11.86 5.31
C GLU A 338 -19.17 12.54 5.06
N LEU A 339 -19.80 12.20 3.95
CA LEU A 339 -21.08 12.76 3.50
C LEU A 339 -22.11 11.63 3.47
N GLU A 340 -23.25 11.83 4.12
CA GLU A 340 -24.42 10.98 4.04
C GLU A 340 -25.49 11.68 3.20
N GLY A 341 -25.57 11.34 1.93
CA GLY A 341 -26.33 12.11 0.95
C GLY A 341 -25.79 13.55 0.84
N ASP A 342 -26.62 14.55 1.20
CA ASP A 342 -26.24 15.98 1.19
C ASP A 342 -25.78 16.50 2.57
N GLU A 343 -25.76 15.67 3.62
CA GLU A 343 -25.40 16.06 4.98
C GLU A 343 -23.96 15.69 5.30
N ILE A 344 -23.29 16.50 6.14
CA ILE A 344 -21.94 16.22 6.64
C ILE A 344 -22.11 15.34 7.88
N GLY A 345 -21.67 14.08 7.81
CA GLY A 345 -21.62 13.17 8.94
C GLY A 345 -20.44 13.49 9.84
N THR A 346 -19.20 13.27 9.37
CA THR A 346 -17.99 13.50 10.17
C THR A 346 -16.90 14.15 9.33
N VAL A 347 -16.15 15.06 9.96
CA VAL A 347 -14.93 15.65 9.39
C VAL A 347 -13.73 15.18 10.20
N TYR A 348 -12.80 14.53 9.53
CA TYR A 348 -11.50 14.10 10.08
C TYR A 348 -10.40 15.01 9.58
N SER A 349 -9.51 15.47 10.48
CA SER A 349 -8.34 16.24 10.09
C SER A 349 -7.07 15.72 10.76
N SER A 350 -5.95 15.85 10.05
CA SER A 350 -4.62 15.45 10.53
C SER A 350 -3.57 16.46 10.09
N ASP A 351 -3.15 17.32 11.02
CA ASP A 351 -2.04 18.24 10.82
C ASP A 351 -0.74 17.62 11.31
N SER A 352 0.26 17.48 10.45
CA SER A 352 1.51 16.80 10.79
C SER A 352 2.74 17.59 10.36
N LEU A 353 3.72 17.67 11.28
CA LEU A 353 5.10 18.05 11.00
C LEU A 353 6.00 16.87 11.27
N GLU A 354 6.76 16.42 10.28
CA GLU A 354 7.75 15.36 10.43
C GLU A 354 9.13 15.84 9.98
N GLY A 355 10.17 15.47 10.71
CA GLY A 355 11.57 15.69 10.37
C GLY A 355 12.38 14.41 10.54
N ARG A 356 13.22 14.08 9.54
CA ARG A 356 14.13 12.95 9.55
C ARG A 356 15.52 13.39 9.11
N PHE A 357 16.53 13.05 9.90
CA PHE A 357 17.92 13.42 9.65
C PHE A 357 18.81 12.21 9.80
N GLU A 358 19.67 11.97 8.81
CA GLU A 358 20.51 10.79 8.69
C GLU A 358 21.98 11.17 8.41
N LEU A 359 22.88 10.42 9.02
CA LEU A 359 24.32 10.53 8.83
C LEU A 359 24.85 9.15 8.41
N LEU A 360 25.33 9.05 7.18
CA LEU A 360 26.08 7.89 6.71
C LEU A 360 27.54 8.14 7.03
N HIS A 361 28.14 7.27 7.84
CA HIS A 361 29.54 7.41 8.19
C HIS A 361 30.46 6.77 7.14
N ALA A 362 31.67 7.32 7.02
CA ALA A 362 32.72 6.71 6.20
C ALA A 362 33.06 5.31 6.74
N PRO A 363 33.44 4.34 5.87
CA PRO A 363 33.74 2.99 6.28
C PRO A 363 34.77 2.93 7.39
N ILE A 364 34.52 2.15 8.43
CA ILE A 364 35.41 1.88 9.56
C ILE A 364 35.87 0.43 9.42
N GLY A 365 36.95 0.21 8.66
CA GLY A 365 37.33 -1.13 8.18
C GLY A 365 36.31 -1.61 7.16
N ASP A 366 35.64 -2.74 7.46
CA ASP A 366 34.60 -3.32 6.59
C ASP A 366 33.17 -2.97 7.08
N ILE A 367 33.05 -2.07 8.05
CA ILE A 367 31.75 -1.64 8.64
C ILE A 367 31.32 -0.33 7.97
N HIS A 368 30.09 -0.31 7.47
CA HIS A 368 29.45 0.86 6.87
C HIS A 368 28.03 0.99 7.41
N GLY A 369 27.60 2.19 7.73
CA GLY A 369 26.29 2.33 8.34
C GLY A 369 25.73 3.73 8.36
N VAL A 370 24.53 3.82 8.91
CA VAL A 370 23.77 5.04 9.05
C VAL A 370 23.22 5.16 10.48
N MET A 371 23.26 6.36 10.99
CA MET A 371 22.55 6.75 12.22
C MET A 371 21.61 7.91 11.93
N GLY A 372 20.48 7.95 12.63
CA GLY A 372 19.53 9.01 12.39
C GLY A 372 18.60 9.31 13.56
N VAL A 373 17.92 10.43 13.41
CA VAL A 373 16.88 10.92 14.30
C VAL A 373 15.64 11.23 13.49
N GLN A 374 14.48 10.88 14.02
CA GLN A 374 13.17 11.18 13.46
C GLN A 374 12.31 11.81 14.52
N VAL A 375 11.63 12.91 14.20
CA VAL A 375 10.70 13.62 15.09
C VAL A 375 9.39 13.84 14.36
N SER A 376 8.26 13.72 15.04
CA SER A 376 6.97 14.13 14.50
C SER A 376 6.07 14.74 15.57
N ASP A 377 5.23 15.68 15.15
CA ASP A 377 4.15 16.27 15.93
C ASP A 377 2.89 16.22 15.05
N THR A 378 1.86 15.51 15.49
CA THR A 378 0.62 15.30 14.74
C THR A 378 -0.56 15.64 15.63
N ASN A 379 -1.43 16.54 15.19
CA ASN A 379 -2.75 16.78 15.77
C ASN A 379 -3.78 16.06 14.89
N PHE A 380 -4.57 15.19 15.49
CA PHE A 380 -5.67 14.48 14.84
C PHE A 380 -6.98 14.87 15.50
N SER A 381 -8.01 15.16 14.70
CA SER A 381 -9.36 15.41 15.19
C SER A 381 -10.41 14.73 14.33
N ALA A 382 -11.53 14.33 14.95
CA ALA A 382 -12.76 13.89 14.33
C ALA A 382 -13.91 14.70 14.92
N LEU A 383 -14.74 15.32 14.08
CA LEU A 383 -15.84 16.20 14.48
C LEU A 383 -17.08 15.83 13.69
N GLY A 384 -18.14 15.38 14.36
CA GLY A 384 -19.41 14.98 13.74
C GLY A 384 -20.07 13.84 14.48
N ASP A 385 -21.06 13.23 13.86
CA ASP A 385 -21.91 12.23 14.49
C ASP A 385 -21.18 10.88 14.67
N GLU A 386 -20.21 10.56 13.81
CA GLU A 386 -19.37 9.36 13.90
C GLU A 386 -18.01 9.60 14.59
N ALA A 387 -17.84 10.74 15.27
CA ALA A 387 -16.60 11.10 15.95
C ALA A 387 -16.38 10.27 17.23
N PHE A 388 -16.05 9.00 17.09
CA PHE A 388 -15.81 8.08 18.23
C PHE A 388 -14.40 8.17 18.82
N ILE A 389 -13.46 8.88 18.17
CA ILE A 389 -12.09 9.09 18.63
C ILE A 389 -11.93 10.57 19.07
N PRO A 390 -11.43 10.84 20.28
CA PRO A 390 -11.22 12.23 20.71
C PRO A 390 -10.06 12.90 19.96
N GLU A 391 -10.12 14.22 19.82
CA GLU A 391 -8.96 15.01 19.37
C GLU A 391 -7.71 14.65 20.17
N THR A 392 -6.58 14.43 19.50
CA THR A 392 -5.37 13.87 20.13
C THR A 392 -4.10 14.46 19.53
N ASP A 393 -3.23 14.99 20.41
CA ASP A 393 -1.86 15.37 20.06
C ASP A 393 -0.93 14.15 20.21
N THR A 394 -0.20 13.80 19.16
CA THR A 394 0.80 12.72 19.17
C THR A 394 2.18 13.26 18.81
N ARG A 395 3.14 13.11 19.73
CA ARG A 395 4.55 13.48 19.52
C ARG A 395 5.43 12.27 19.59
N ARG A 396 6.32 12.15 18.61
CA ARG A 396 7.26 11.02 18.50
C ARG A 396 8.69 11.51 18.38
N LEU A 397 9.61 10.80 19.04
CA LEU A 397 11.06 10.94 18.87
C LEU A 397 11.64 9.55 18.66
N GLY A 398 12.30 9.32 17.53
CA GLY A 398 13.01 8.09 17.21
C GLY A 398 14.50 8.34 17.02
N LEU A 399 15.31 7.41 17.53
CA LEU A 399 16.75 7.34 17.30
C LEU A 399 17.06 5.96 16.75
N PHE A 400 17.81 5.89 15.66
CA PHE A 400 18.14 4.61 15.03
C PHE A 400 19.58 4.57 14.53
N VAL A 401 20.09 3.34 14.41
CA VAL A 401 21.35 2.99 13.78
C VAL A 401 21.17 1.70 13.00
N LEU A 402 21.74 1.64 11.80
CA LEU A 402 21.84 0.44 10.98
C LEU A 402 23.28 0.34 10.48
N GLU A 403 23.90 -0.80 10.72
CA GLU A 403 25.28 -1.11 10.32
C GLU A 403 25.29 -2.35 9.45
N ASP A 404 26.13 -2.35 8.43
CA ASP A 404 26.45 -3.54 7.66
C ASP A 404 27.94 -3.78 7.62
N TRP A 405 28.34 -5.04 7.47
CA TRP A 405 29.74 -5.41 7.29
C TRP A 405 29.89 -6.73 6.54
N HIS A 406 30.97 -6.84 5.82
CA HIS A 406 31.35 -8.04 5.06
C HIS A 406 32.48 -8.80 5.76
N ALA A 407 32.36 -10.11 5.80
CA ALA A 407 33.35 -11.02 6.39
C ALA A 407 33.49 -12.29 5.53
N GLY A 408 34.31 -12.22 4.48
CA GLY A 408 34.47 -13.27 3.48
C GLY A 408 33.15 -13.40 2.67
N ASP A 409 32.59 -14.62 2.64
CA ASP A 409 31.32 -14.92 1.94
C ASP A 409 30.07 -14.54 2.75
N TRP A 410 30.26 -13.89 3.91
CA TRP A 410 29.19 -13.44 4.79
C TRP A 410 29.01 -11.93 4.72
N GLN A 411 27.79 -11.49 4.55
CA GLN A 411 27.37 -10.13 4.80
C GLN A 411 26.44 -10.12 6.02
N TRP A 412 26.61 -9.13 6.89
CA TRP A 412 25.83 -8.96 8.11
C TRP A 412 25.21 -7.59 8.15
N GLU A 413 23.97 -7.51 8.64
CA GLU A 413 23.26 -6.27 8.88
C GLU A 413 22.71 -6.28 10.29
N ALA A 414 22.93 -5.20 11.05
CA ALA A 414 22.41 -5.06 12.41
C ALA A 414 21.76 -3.69 12.58
N GLY A 415 20.56 -3.67 13.14
CA GLY A 415 19.77 -2.46 13.40
C GLY A 415 19.35 -2.34 14.85
N LEU A 416 19.32 -1.10 15.35
CA LEU A 416 18.77 -0.74 16.66
C LEU A 416 17.97 0.55 16.55
N ARG A 417 16.79 0.57 17.15
CA ARG A 417 15.94 1.77 17.20
C ARG A 417 15.29 1.91 18.56
N TRP A 418 15.32 3.12 19.08
CA TRP A 418 14.55 3.54 20.25
C TRP A 418 13.57 4.63 19.87
N ASP A 419 12.30 4.46 20.27
CA ASP A 419 11.26 5.47 20.08
C ASP A 419 10.64 5.87 21.42
N GLN A 420 10.17 7.12 21.46
CA GLN A 420 9.36 7.66 22.53
C GLN A 420 8.11 8.29 21.92
N ASP A 421 6.94 7.77 22.30
CA ASP A 421 5.64 8.25 21.87
C ASP A 421 4.91 8.90 23.05
N HIS A 422 4.40 10.12 22.84
CA HIS A 422 3.53 10.83 23.74
C HIS A 422 2.18 11.00 23.05
N ILE A 423 1.12 10.46 23.62
CA ILE A 423 -0.25 10.51 23.09
C ILE A 423 -1.10 11.21 24.15
N ASP A 424 -1.63 12.39 23.82
CA ASP A 424 -2.32 13.30 24.76
C ASP A 424 -3.71 13.68 24.21
N PRO A 425 -4.79 13.03 24.67
CA PRO A 425 -6.15 13.42 24.29
C PRO A 425 -6.45 14.85 24.75
N VAL A 426 -6.89 15.70 23.83
CA VAL A 426 -7.21 17.11 24.09
C VAL A 426 -8.43 17.21 25.01
N GLY A 427 -8.48 18.25 25.83
CA GLY A 427 -9.59 18.48 26.76
C GLY A 427 -9.60 17.58 28.00
N GLY A 428 -8.64 16.64 28.13
CA GLY A 428 -8.51 15.79 29.31
C GLY A 428 -9.62 14.73 29.44
N VAL A 429 -10.23 14.32 28.32
CA VAL A 429 -11.27 13.28 28.28
C VAL A 429 -10.74 11.90 28.69
N ALA A 430 -9.42 11.69 28.53
CA ALA A 430 -8.71 10.50 28.98
C ALA A 430 -7.31 10.85 29.51
N ALA A 431 -6.67 9.86 30.16
CA ALA A 431 -5.30 10.03 30.62
C ALA A 431 -4.31 9.98 29.47
N ARG A 432 -3.39 10.95 29.40
CA ARG A 432 -2.26 10.90 28.47
C ARG A 432 -1.44 9.62 28.66
N ARG A 433 -0.88 9.10 27.58
CA ARG A 433 -0.01 7.92 27.60
C ARG A 433 1.38 8.27 27.08
N ARG A 434 2.36 7.58 27.61
CA ARG A 434 3.75 7.68 27.16
C ARG A 434 4.31 6.28 27.03
N PHE A 435 4.87 5.97 25.86
CA PHE A 435 5.51 4.70 25.58
C PHE A 435 6.97 4.91 25.22
N ASN A 436 7.82 3.95 25.57
CA ASN A 436 9.21 3.89 25.13
C ASN A 436 9.41 2.49 24.57
N THR A 437 9.74 2.41 23.30
CA THR A 437 9.93 1.14 22.58
C THR A 437 11.39 0.98 22.20
N LEU A 438 11.85 -0.28 22.15
CA LEU A 438 13.19 -0.66 21.72
C LEU A 438 13.10 -1.81 20.73
N SER A 439 13.47 -1.57 19.52
CA SER A 439 13.49 -2.56 18.45
C SER A 439 14.92 -2.85 18.01
N ALA A 440 15.22 -4.11 17.70
CA ALA A 440 16.55 -4.56 17.27
C ALA A 440 16.43 -5.63 16.18
N SER A 441 17.41 -5.67 15.28
CA SER A 441 17.48 -6.67 14.22
C SER A 441 18.90 -7.14 13.98
N LEU A 442 19.02 -8.37 13.48
CA LEU A 442 20.23 -8.95 12.95
C LEU A 442 19.87 -9.77 11.73
N GLY A 443 20.51 -9.47 10.61
CA GLY A 443 20.38 -10.19 9.36
C GLY A 443 21.72 -10.64 8.84
N THR A 444 21.74 -11.67 8.00
CA THR A 444 22.94 -12.14 7.30
C THR A 444 22.60 -12.71 5.94
N ILE A 445 23.49 -12.51 5.00
CA ILE A 445 23.52 -13.22 3.70
C ILE A 445 24.78 -14.07 3.68
N TYR A 446 24.65 -15.30 3.22
CA TYR A 446 25.76 -16.19 2.93
C TYR A 446 25.77 -16.55 1.45
N GLU A 447 26.84 -16.18 0.76
CA GLU A 447 27.06 -16.55 -0.64
C GLU A 447 27.56 -18.00 -0.71
N ILE A 448 26.71 -18.95 -1.09
CA ILE A 448 27.08 -20.35 -1.32
C ILE A 448 27.92 -20.44 -2.61
N SER A 449 27.53 -19.66 -3.60
CA SER A 449 28.20 -19.49 -4.89
C SER A 449 27.75 -18.18 -5.52
N ALA A 450 28.31 -17.78 -6.66
CA ALA A 450 27.85 -16.62 -7.42
C ALA A 450 26.34 -16.64 -7.73
N ASP A 451 25.74 -17.81 -7.85
CA ASP A 451 24.32 -17.97 -8.24
C ASP A 451 23.40 -18.24 -7.04
N TRP A 452 23.91 -18.59 -5.87
CA TRP A 452 23.11 -19.05 -4.74
C TRP A 452 23.41 -18.26 -3.47
N HIS A 453 22.37 -17.66 -2.89
CA HIS A 453 22.44 -16.90 -1.66
C HIS A 453 21.43 -17.41 -0.65
N VAL A 454 21.85 -17.58 0.59
CA VAL A 454 20.97 -17.85 1.73
C VAL A 454 20.94 -16.62 2.61
N SER A 455 19.74 -16.12 2.91
CA SER A 455 19.54 -15.04 3.87
C SER A 455 18.84 -15.57 5.13
N ALA A 456 19.23 -15.03 6.27
CA ALA A 456 18.54 -15.29 7.54
C ALA A 456 18.45 -13.99 8.32
N SER A 457 17.31 -13.74 8.95
CA SER A 457 17.16 -12.58 9.83
C SER A 457 16.32 -12.90 11.06
N VAL A 458 16.59 -12.17 12.12
CA VAL A 458 15.76 -12.15 13.34
C VAL A 458 15.61 -10.71 13.79
N SER A 459 14.40 -10.34 14.20
CA SER A 459 14.15 -9.04 14.79
C SER A 459 13.22 -9.15 15.99
N ARG A 460 13.40 -8.21 16.91
CA ARG A 460 12.44 -7.89 17.95
C ARG A 460 11.94 -6.48 17.70
N SER A 461 10.67 -6.35 17.35
CA SER A 461 10.02 -5.08 17.03
C SER A 461 8.98 -4.73 18.10
N GLU A 462 8.89 -3.47 18.47
CA GLU A 462 7.92 -2.97 19.45
C GLU A 462 7.12 -1.81 18.85
N ARG A 463 5.81 -1.77 19.16
CA ARG A 463 4.87 -0.74 18.72
C ARG A 463 4.08 -0.20 19.92
N ALA A 464 3.96 1.13 20.00
CA ALA A 464 2.96 1.75 20.88
C ALA A 464 1.55 1.50 20.32
N PRO A 465 0.52 1.35 21.18
CA PRO A 465 -0.87 1.33 20.71
C PRO A 465 -1.23 2.61 19.94
N SER A 466 -2.15 2.50 18.98
CA SER A 466 -2.69 3.66 18.24
C SER A 466 -3.66 4.48 19.10
N THR A 467 -4.02 5.67 18.61
CA THR A 467 -5.02 6.53 19.26
C THR A 467 -6.37 5.84 19.34
N GLU A 468 -6.79 5.21 18.26
CA GLU A 468 -8.01 4.42 18.15
C GLU A 468 -8.02 3.26 19.17
N GLU A 469 -6.97 2.43 19.22
CA GLU A 469 -6.85 1.31 20.15
C GLU A 469 -6.93 1.76 21.62
N LEU A 470 -6.45 2.96 21.94
CA LEU A 470 -6.45 3.52 23.28
C LEU A 470 -7.78 4.19 23.67
N TYR A 471 -8.38 4.95 22.72
CA TYR A 471 -9.34 5.98 23.08
C TYR A 471 -10.68 5.94 22.32
N SER A 472 -10.95 4.95 21.48
CA SER A 472 -12.28 4.79 20.86
C SER A 472 -13.38 4.83 21.90
N ASN A 473 -14.37 5.68 21.71
CA ASN A 473 -15.54 5.90 22.60
C ASN A 473 -15.19 6.27 24.07
N VAL A 474 -13.97 6.70 24.36
CA VAL A 474 -13.53 6.98 25.75
C VAL A 474 -14.22 8.20 26.35
N GLY A 475 -14.61 9.16 25.54
CA GLY A 475 -15.38 10.35 25.96
C GLY A 475 -16.86 10.06 26.25
N ASN A 476 -17.38 8.95 25.75
CA ASN A 476 -18.77 8.55 25.79
C ASN A 476 -19.02 7.62 27.00
N VAL A 477 -19.54 8.22 28.10
CA VAL A 477 -19.49 7.58 29.45
C VAL A 477 -20.58 6.54 29.65
N THR A 478 -21.69 6.61 28.90
CA THR A 478 -22.80 5.67 29.06
C THR A 478 -23.02 4.88 27.75
N PRO A 479 -23.51 3.64 27.83
CA PRO A 479 -23.75 2.84 26.63
C PRO A 479 -24.61 3.55 25.57
N GLU A 480 -25.55 4.38 26.00
CA GLU A 480 -26.46 5.11 25.10
C GLU A 480 -25.78 6.28 24.37
N SER A 481 -24.57 6.68 24.82
CA SER A 481 -23.77 7.71 24.18
C SER A 481 -22.62 7.15 23.34
N TRP A 482 -22.48 5.83 23.28
CA TRP A 482 -21.45 5.21 22.43
C TRP A 482 -21.80 5.37 20.96
N ILE A 483 -20.80 5.73 20.19
CA ILE A 483 -20.91 5.92 18.74
C ILE A 483 -20.56 4.61 18.04
N VAL A 484 -21.38 4.22 17.08
CA VAL A 484 -21.11 3.09 16.19
C VAL A 484 -20.07 3.53 15.17
N HIS A 485 -19.03 2.72 14.95
CA HIS A 485 -18.11 2.90 13.86
C HIS A 485 -18.72 2.27 12.60
N ALA A 486 -19.12 3.09 11.65
CA ALA A 486 -19.87 2.67 10.47
C ALA A 486 -19.11 1.60 9.67
N ALA A 487 -17.82 1.78 9.42
CA ALA A 487 -17.00 0.83 8.67
C ALA A 487 -16.98 -0.60 9.24
N THR A 488 -17.25 -0.78 10.53
CA THR A 488 -17.26 -2.09 11.20
C THR A 488 -18.65 -2.51 11.69
N ALA A 489 -19.65 -1.64 11.52
CA ALA A 489 -21.00 -1.79 12.05
C ALA A 489 -21.00 -2.21 13.55
N ALA A 490 -20.05 -1.67 14.33
CA ALA A 490 -19.83 -2.05 15.72
C ALA A 490 -19.50 -0.85 16.61
N ILE A 491 -19.85 -0.93 17.86
CA ILE A 491 -19.36 -0.02 18.90
C ILE A 491 -17.99 -0.49 19.34
N GLU A 492 -16.96 0.28 19.03
CA GLU A 492 -15.59 -0.03 19.42
C GLU A 492 -15.20 0.71 20.69
N LEU A 493 -14.71 -0.03 21.68
CA LEU A 493 -14.26 0.53 22.94
C LEU A 493 -12.76 0.47 23.05
N GLY A 494 -12.13 1.62 23.08
CA GLY A 494 -10.70 1.77 23.33
C GLY A 494 -10.33 1.27 24.74
N ASN A 495 -9.04 1.02 24.92
CA ASN A 495 -8.51 0.56 26.19
C ASN A 495 -7.23 1.33 26.53
N SER A 496 -7.38 2.36 27.35
CA SER A 496 -6.25 3.16 27.83
C SER A 496 -5.26 2.38 28.72
N GLY A 497 -5.58 1.13 29.09
CA GLY A 497 -4.70 0.23 29.84
C GLY A 497 -3.77 -0.62 28.96
N LEU A 498 -3.85 -0.54 27.64
CA LEU A 498 -2.97 -1.28 26.72
C LEU A 498 -1.49 -0.96 26.94
N ASP A 499 -0.65 -1.97 26.78
CA ASP A 499 0.82 -1.86 26.84
C ASP A 499 1.40 -1.99 25.43
N ILE A 500 2.71 -1.84 25.30
CA ILE A 500 3.47 -1.99 24.08
C ILE A 500 3.22 -3.39 23.45
N GLU A 501 2.87 -3.41 22.17
CA GLU A 501 2.84 -4.63 21.37
C GLU A 501 4.27 -5.02 20.99
N ARG A 502 4.62 -6.31 21.09
CA ARG A 502 5.95 -6.83 20.82
C ARG A 502 5.87 -8.02 19.88
N GLY A 503 6.64 -7.98 18.80
CA GLY A 503 6.80 -9.09 17.87
C GLY A 503 8.25 -9.56 17.82
N VAL A 504 8.45 -10.87 17.75
CA VAL A 504 9.72 -11.49 17.38
C VAL A 504 9.54 -12.13 16.02
N ASN A 505 10.26 -11.62 15.02
CA ASN A 505 10.19 -12.08 13.64
C ASN A 505 11.46 -12.87 13.32
N ALA A 506 11.31 -13.98 12.62
CA ALA A 506 12.40 -14.78 12.07
C ALA A 506 12.11 -15.12 10.63
N ASP A 507 13.07 -14.87 9.75
CA ASP A 507 13.00 -15.11 8.31
C ASP A 507 14.16 -15.99 7.87
N LEU A 508 13.90 -16.87 6.91
CA LEU A 508 14.90 -17.65 6.19
C LEU A 508 14.59 -17.62 4.71
N GLY A 509 15.52 -17.13 3.92
CA GLY A 509 15.40 -17.00 2.46
C GLY A 509 16.46 -17.81 1.71
N LEU A 510 16.09 -18.30 0.55
CA LEU A 510 17.00 -18.88 -0.44
C LEU A 510 16.74 -18.18 -1.77
N ARG A 511 17.77 -17.59 -2.34
CA ARG A 511 17.72 -16.94 -3.66
C ARG A 511 18.67 -17.66 -4.62
N TRP A 512 18.20 -17.84 -5.83
CA TRP A 512 18.97 -18.37 -6.93
C TRP A 512 18.78 -17.52 -8.16
N HIS A 513 19.87 -17.25 -8.88
CA HIS A 513 19.85 -16.56 -10.16
C HIS A 513 20.83 -17.20 -11.14
N SER A 514 20.53 -17.03 -12.41
CA SER A 514 21.38 -17.39 -13.54
C SER A 514 21.11 -16.43 -14.67
N ASP A 515 21.85 -16.54 -15.80
CA ASP A 515 21.63 -15.70 -16.99
C ASP A 515 20.20 -15.76 -17.54
N SER A 516 19.42 -16.76 -17.23
CA SER A 516 18.09 -17.01 -17.82
C SER A 516 16.98 -17.27 -16.81
N ALA A 517 17.29 -17.27 -15.53
CA ALA A 517 16.27 -17.55 -14.51
C ALA A 517 16.68 -17.01 -13.14
N GLU A 518 15.69 -16.59 -12.39
CA GLU A 518 15.81 -16.25 -10.99
C GLU A 518 14.68 -16.91 -10.19
N ALA A 519 14.93 -17.25 -8.96
CA ALA A 519 13.92 -17.80 -8.05
C ALA A 519 14.25 -17.44 -6.60
N SER A 520 13.23 -17.16 -5.83
CA SER A 520 13.32 -16.94 -4.41
C SER A 520 12.29 -17.76 -3.63
N VAL A 521 12.68 -18.23 -2.45
CA VAL A 521 11.79 -18.86 -1.47
C VAL A 521 12.09 -18.22 -0.12
N ALA A 522 11.06 -17.78 0.56
CA ALA A 522 11.17 -17.31 1.94
C ALA A 522 10.18 -18.07 2.85
N VAL A 523 10.62 -18.36 4.07
CA VAL A 523 9.74 -18.84 5.13
C VAL A 523 9.93 -17.95 6.35
N TYR A 524 8.84 -17.65 7.04
CA TYR A 524 8.88 -16.72 8.15
C TYR A 524 7.96 -17.14 9.30
N SER A 525 8.28 -16.61 10.49
CA SER A 525 7.45 -16.72 11.68
C SER A 525 7.47 -15.42 12.46
N ASN A 526 6.30 -14.89 12.78
CA ASN A 526 6.12 -13.71 13.63
C ASN A 526 5.38 -14.16 14.89
N ASP A 527 6.00 -14.01 16.05
CA ASP A 527 5.45 -14.37 17.36
C ASP A 527 5.23 -13.08 18.17
N PHE A 528 3.98 -12.77 18.47
CA PHE A 528 3.58 -11.56 19.16
C PHE A 528 3.24 -11.85 20.62
N SER A 529 3.81 -11.08 21.52
CA SER A 529 3.29 -10.89 22.86
C SER A 529 2.57 -9.54 22.94
N ASN A 530 1.44 -9.48 23.63
CA ASN A 530 0.58 -8.29 23.70
C ASN A 530 0.04 -7.82 22.32
N TYR A 531 -0.24 -8.76 21.42
CA TYR A 531 -0.94 -8.45 20.17
C TYR A 531 -2.26 -7.77 20.48
N ILE A 532 -2.49 -6.59 19.88
CA ILE A 532 -3.71 -5.82 20.10
C ILE A 532 -4.77 -6.30 19.11
N ASN A 533 -5.90 -6.72 19.63
CA ASN A 533 -7.00 -7.26 18.85
C ASN A 533 -8.32 -6.67 19.33
N LEU A 534 -9.26 -6.46 18.39
CA LEU A 534 -10.61 -6.00 18.66
C LEU A 534 -11.51 -7.23 18.91
N ALA A 535 -11.85 -7.49 20.17
CA ALA A 535 -12.57 -8.70 20.60
C ALA A 535 -14.04 -8.40 20.94
N ASN A 536 -14.92 -9.36 20.62
CA ASN A 536 -16.33 -9.29 21.01
C ASN A 536 -16.50 -9.31 22.52
N THR A 537 -17.35 -8.44 23.05
CA THR A 537 -17.74 -8.45 24.47
C THR A 537 -18.96 -9.33 24.75
N GLY A 538 -19.71 -9.72 23.70
CA GLY A 538 -21.00 -10.38 23.82
C GLY A 538 -22.16 -9.44 24.21
N VAL A 539 -21.91 -8.14 24.25
CA VAL A 539 -22.91 -7.10 24.54
C VAL A 539 -23.39 -6.51 23.23
N ILE A 540 -24.69 -6.20 23.14
CA ILE A 540 -25.33 -5.46 22.04
C ILE A 540 -25.96 -4.21 22.63
N VAL A 541 -25.72 -3.04 22.01
CA VAL A 541 -26.29 -1.75 22.40
C VAL A 541 -26.83 -1.08 21.14
N ALA A 542 -28.09 -0.64 21.18
CA ALA A 542 -28.76 -0.03 20.02
C ALA A 542 -28.57 -0.87 18.73
N GLU A 543 -28.79 -2.20 18.86
CA GLU A 543 -28.64 -3.20 17.78
C GLU A 543 -27.21 -3.44 17.29
N ALA A 544 -26.21 -2.62 17.67
CA ALA A 544 -24.83 -2.78 17.30
C ALA A 544 -24.04 -3.66 18.30
N PRO A 545 -23.19 -4.59 17.83
CA PRO A 545 -22.29 -5.37 18.70
C PRO A 545 -21.24 -4.48 19.32
N VAL A 546 -20.97 -4.70 20.61
CA VAL A 546 -19.91 -4.01 21.34
C VAL A 546 -18.63 -4.82 21.29
N ARG A 547 -17.57 -4.25 20.77
CA ARG A 547 -16.21 -4.81 20.72
C ARG A 547 -15.26 -3.98 21.58
N ARG A 548 -14.20 -4.58 22.05
CA ARG A 548 -13.20 -3.89 22.88
C ARG A 548 -11.78 -4.28 22.47
N TYR A 549 -10.88 -3.31 22.48
CA TYR A 549 -9.46 -3.56 22.27
C TYR A 549 -8.84 -4.28 23.48
N VAL A 550 -8.28 -5.45 23.21
CA VAL A 550 -7.63 -6.34 24.21
C VAL A 550 -6.24 -6.74 23.73
N GLN A 551 -5.42 -7.27 24.63
CA GLN A 551 -4.10 -7.78 24.31
C GLN A 551 -3.98 -9.26 24.64
N GLY A 552 -3.30 -10.02 23.75
CA GLY A 552 -3.02 -11.44 23.91
C GLY A 552 -1.78 -11.84 23.13
N GLY A 553 -1.41 -13.12 23.14
CA GLY A 553 -0.42 -13.64 22.22
C GLY A 553 -1.04 -13.93 20.87
N ALA A 554 -0.22 -13.81 19.80
CA ALA A 554 -0.60 -14.19 18.44
C ALA A 554 0.63 -14.71 17.69
N LYS A 555 0.41 -15.65 16.78
CA LYS A 555 1.48 -16.22 15.98
C LYS A 555 1.09 -16.29 14.52
N PHE A 556 1.99 -15.80 13.65
CA PHE A 556 1.88 -15.91 12.21
C PHE A 556 3.02 -16.76 11.68
N VAL A 557 2.73 -17.65 10.74
CA VAL A 557 3.72 -18.41 9.98
C VAL A 557 3.35 -18.42 8.51
N GLY A 558 4.35 -18.31 7.64
CA GLY A 558 4.05 -18.28 6.21
C GLY A 558 5.25 -18.63 5.35
N ALA A 559 4.98 -18.72 4.06
CA ALA A 559 5.97 -18.94 3.03
C ALA A 559 5.62 -18.13 1.79
N GLU A 560 6.65 -17.66 1.10
CA GLU A 560 6.59 -16.88 -0.13
C GLU A 560 7.49 -17.55 -1.17
N PHE A 561 7.06 -17.55 -2.42
CA PHE A 561 7.81 -18.06 -3.55
C PHE A 561 7.64 -17.13 -4.75
N ASP A 562 8.73 -16.84 -5.42
CA ASP A 562 8.79 -16.12 -6.68
C ASP A 562 9.78 -16.76 -7.63
N ALA A 563 9.48 -16.80 -8.93
CA ALA A 563 10.42 -17.25 -9.96
C ALA A 563 10.11 -16.63 -11.31
N LYS A 564 11.16 -16.20 -12.01
CA LYS A 564 11.11 -15.72 -13.40
C LYS A 564 12.10 -16.55 -14.22
N VAL A 565 11.65 -17.14 -15.34
CA VAL A 565 12.45 -18.05 -16.17
C VAL A 565 12.30 -17.69 -17.63
N THR A 566 13.39 -17.44 -18.33
CA THR A 566 13.42 -17.35 -19.80
C THR A 566 13.55 -18.75 -20.39
N LEU A 567 12.47 -19.25 -21.00
CA LEU A 567 12.37 -20.59 -21.59
C LEU A 567 13.08 -20.70 -22.95
N GLY A 568 13.30 -19.56 -23.62
CA GLY A 568 13.90 -19.48 -24.96
C GLY A 568 13.43 -18.23 -25.69
N ALA A 569 13.65 -18.17 -26.99
CA ALA A 569 13.26 -17.03 -27.80
C ALA A 569 12.48 -17.45 -29.05
N LEU A 570 11.50 -16.64 -29.44
CA LEU A 570 10.71 -16.77 -30.66
C LEU A 570 10.76 -15.45 -31.45
N ASN A 571 11.35 -15.47 -32.66
CA ASN A 571 11.46 -14.27 -33.51
C ASN A 571 12.06 -13.05 -32.77
N SER A 572 13.17 -13.25 -32.06
CA SER A 572 13.86 -12.22 -31.26
C SER A 572 13.05 -11.69 -30.07
N ARG A 573 12.05 -12.40 -29.61
CA ARG A 573 11.31 -12.15 -28.37
C ARG A 573 11.57 -13.27 -27.40
N ASP A 574 11.86 -12.93 -26.15
CA ASP A 574 12.04 -13.92 -25.12
C ASP A 574 10.70 -14.48 -24.65
N ILE A 575 10.63 -15.79 -24.53
CA ILE A 575 9.50 -16.50 -23.92
C ILE A 575 9.82 -16.64 -22.44
N GLY A 576 9.04 -15.97 -21.61
CA GLY A 576 9.19 -16.00 -20.14
C GLY A 576 8.08 -16.79 -19.46
N LEU A 577 8.41 -17.32 -18.31
CA LEU A 577 7.49 -17.92 -17.35
C LEU A 577 7.71 -17.24 -16.00
N GLU A 578 6.64 -16.65 -15.45
CA GLU A 578 6.65 -16.02 -14.13
C GLU A 578 5.72 -16.79 -13.19
N LEU A 579 6.18 -17.03 -11.98
CA LEU A 579 5.47 -17.77 -10.94
C LEU A 579 5.53 -17.01 -9.65
N GLY A 580 4.40 -16.86 -8.97
CA GLY A 580 4.32 -16.30 -7.63
C GLY A 580 3.41 -17.18 -6.78
N ALA A 581 3.71 -17.35 -5.50
CA ALA A 581 2.81 -17.98 -4.55
C ALA A 581 3.12 -17.56 -3.13
N ASP A 582 2.09 -17.46 -2.29
CA ASP A 582 2.24 -17.20 -0.88
C ASP A 582 1.16 -17.87 -0.04
N VAL A 583 1.48 -18.05 1.23
CA VAL A 583 0.55 -18.56 2.23
C VAL A 583 0.92 -17.99 3.60
N VAL A 584 -0.09 -17.56 4.35
CA VAL A 584 0.06 -17.17 5.75
C VAL A 584 -1.01 -17.84 6.61
N ARG A 585 -0.64 -18.19 7.83
CA ARG A 585 -1.55 -18.63 8.89
C ARG A 585 -1.29 -17.81 10.14
N GLY A 586 -2.37 -17.34 10.77
CA GLY A 586 -2.31 -16.58 12.01
C GLY A 586 -3.33 -17.12 13.00
N GLU A 587 -2.89 -17.26 14.25
CA GLU A 587 -3.71 -17.79 15.35
C GLU A 587 -3.42 -17.00 16.64
N LEU A 588 -4.46 -16.70 17.39
CA LEU A 588 -4.38 -16.12 18.73
C LEU A 588 -4.07 -17.23 19.76
N ASP A 589 -3.48 -16.88 20.89
CA ASP A 589 -3.25 -17.83 22.00
C ASP A 589 -4.56 -18.46 22.54
N SER A 590 -5.71 -17.85 22.29
CA SER A 590 -7.04 -18.43 22.58
C SER A 590 -7.36 -19.64 21.71
N GLY A 591 -6.65 -19.81 20.58
CA GLY A 591 -6.93 -20.81 19.55
C GLY A 591 -7.87 -20.31 18.45
N ASP A 592 -8.26 -19.03 18.47
CA ASP A 592 -9.08 -18.42 17.45
C ASP A 592 -8.21 -17.99 16.27
N ASP A 593 -8.72 -18.14 15.05
CA ASP A 593 -8.08 -17.65 13.84
C ASP A 593 -8.11 -16.11 13.78
N ILE A 594 -7.06 -15.51 13.21
CA ILE A 594 -6.97 -14.06 13.04
C ILE A 594 -7.81 -13.64 11.84
N PRO A 595 -8.61 -12.56 11.96
CA PRO A 595 -9.49 -12.12 10.88
C PRO A 595 -8.72 -11.58 9.67
N ARG A 596 -9.37 -11.62 8.50
CA ARG A 596 -8.92 -11.06 7.21
C ARG A 596 -7.57 -11.59 6.71
N LEU A 597 -7.22 -12.82 7.06
CA LEU A 597 -6.04 -13.46 6.51
C LEU A 597 -6.27 -13.94 5.07
N PRO A 598 -5.30 -13.70 4.17
CA PRO A 598 -5.36 -14.26 2.82
C PRO A 598 -5.20 -15.80 2.87
N PRO A 599 -5.87 -16.54 1.99
CA PRO A 599 -5.65 -17.98 1.82
C PRO A 599 -4.34 -18.24 1.06
N LEU A 600 -4.02 -19.53 0.79
CA LEU A 600 -2.98 -19.84 -0.20
C LEU A 600 -3.37 -19.21 -1.54
N SER A 601 -2.51 -18.35 -2.06
CA SER A 601 -2.68 -17.67 -3.34
C SER A 601 -1.45 -17.82 -4.22
N GLY A 602 -1.61 -17.56 -5.51
CA GLY A 602 -0.50 -17.59 -6.45
C GLY A 602 -0.88 -17.18 -7.86
N SER A 603 0.15 -16.94 -8.65
CA SER A 603 0.05 -16.53 -10.04
C SER A 603 0.99 -17.34 -10.95
N LEU A 604 0.56 -17.51 -12.19
CA LEU A 604 1.33 -18.08 -13.28
C LEU A 604 1.17 -17.18 -14.50
N ALA A 605 2.26 -16.62 -15.03
CA ALA A 605 2.22 -15.87 -16.26
C ALA A 605 3.15 -16.47 -17.32
N LEU A 606 2.65 -16.55 -18.55
CA LEU A 606 3.44 -16.82 -19.75
C LEU A 606 3.63 -15.48 -20.47
N THR A 607 4.88 -15.11 -20.74
CA THR A 607 5.23 -13.85 -21.36
C THR A 607 5.98 -14.03 -22.67
N LEU A 608 5.85 -13.04 -23.55
CA LEU A 608 6.61 -12.94 -24.80
C LEU A 608 7.06 -11.50 -24.94
N GLY A 609 8.33 -11.22 -24.65
CA GLY A 609 8.90 -9.88 -24.58
C GLY A 609 9.98 -9.64 -25.61
N GLY A 610 9.92 -8.50 -26.33
CA GLY A 610 10.94 -7.96 -27.21
C GLY A 610 11.35 -6.56 -26.78
N GLU A 611 12.29 -5.93 -27.49
CA GLU A 611 12.72 -4.56 -27.20
C GLU A 611 11.58 -3.53 -27.33
N MET A 612 10.60 -3.80 -28.20
CA MET A 612 9.55 -2.84 -28.58
C MET A 612 8.14 -3.36 -28.31
N ASP A 613 8.00 -4.56 -27.80
CA ASP A 613 6.69 -5.16 -27.53
C ASP A 613 6.77 -6.21 -26.43
N TYR A 614 5.67 -6.35 -25.67
CA TYR A 614 5.52 -7.32 -24.60
C TYR A 614 4.10 -7.86 -24.63
N TYR A 615 3.93 -9.15 -24.41
CA TYR A 615 2.64 -9.83 -24.33
C TYR A 615 2.63 -10.75 -23.14
N PHE A 616 1.50 -10.86 -22.48
CA PHE A 616 1.34 -11.75 -21.34
C PHE A 616 -0.02 -12.43 -21.31
N THR A 617 -0.03 -13.59 -20.68
CA THR A 617 -1.25 -14.27 -20.22
C THR A 617 -0.98 -14.73 -18.80
N ARG A 618 -1.77 -14.25 -17.84
CA ARG A 618 -1.61 -14.53 -16.41
C ARG A 618 -2.86 -15.19 -15.86
N VAL A 619 -2.67 -16.22 -15.06
CA VAL A 619 -3.70 -16.79 -14.19
C VAL A 619 -3.31 -16.52 -12.76
N THR A 620 -4.19 -15.87 -12.01
CA THR A 620 -4.06 -15.67 -10.57
C THR A 620 -5.17 -16.44 -9.88
N ALA A 621 -4.87 -17.09 -8.75
CA ALA A 621 -5.85 -17.90 -8.04
C ALA A 621 -5.65 -17.83 -6.53
N GLY A 622 -6.76 -17.92 -5.79
CA GLY A 622 -6.79 -18.09 -4.35
C GLY A 622 -7.58 -19.34 -3.97
N SER A 623 -7.09 -20.08 -2.99
CA SER A 623 -7.88 -21.18 -2.39
C SER A 623 -9.04 -20.64 -1.57
N ALA A 624 -9.98 -21.48 -1.18
CA ALA A 624 -10.99 -21.12 -0.20
C ALA A 624 -10.33 -20.72 1.14
N GLN A 625 -10.89 -19.73 1.82
CA GLN A 625 -10.53 -19.41 3.20
C GLN A 625 -11.54 -20.09 4.13
N ASP A 626 -11.17 -21.29 4.62
CA ASP A 626 -12.00 -22.12 5.50
C ASP A 626 -11.77 -21.81 6.99
N ARG A 627 -10.90 -20.84 7.31
CA ARG A 627 -10.52 -20.44 8.66
C ARG A 627 -10.73 -18.94 8.87
N PRO A 628 -11.98 -18.47 8.79
CA PRO A 628 -12.29 -17.07 9.04
C PRO A 628 -12.04 -16.72 10.50
N GLY A 629 -11.71 -15.46 10.75
CA GLY A 629 -11.67 -14.93 12.11
C GLY A 629 -13.05 -14.78 12.72
N ALA A 630 -13.10 -14.31 13.96
CA ALA A 630 -14.37 -14.04 14.62
C ALA A 630 -15.17 -12.98 13.81
N ASN A 631 -16.46 -13.23 13.61
CA ASN A 631 -17.40 -12.40 12.84
C ASN A 631 -17.09 -12.30 11.34
N GLU A 632 -16.60 -13.38 10.76
CA GLU A 632 -16.32 -13.45 9.33
C GLU A 632 -16.87 -14.75 8.76
N GLU A 633 -17.37 -14.69 7.54
CA GLU A 633 -17.77 -15.88 6.79
C GLU A 633 -16.59 -16.41 5.96
N PRO A 634 -16.54 -17.73 5.71
CA PRO A 634 -15.58 -18.32 4.79
C PRO A 634 -15.72 -17.75 3.37
N THR A 635 -14.62 -17.65 2.62
CA THR A 635 -14.67 -17.28 1.21
C THR A 635 -14.34 -18.45 0.31
N ASN A 636 -15.01 -18.53 -0.86
CA ASN A 636 -14.76 -19.55 -1.86
C ASN A 636 -13.39 -19.39 -2.53
N SER A 637 -12.90 -20.47 -3.12
CA SER A 637 -11.77 -20.37 -4.04
C SER A 637 -12.17 -19.63 -5.32
N TRP A 638 -11.20 -18.88 -5.87
CA TRP A 638 -11.39 -18.10 -7.08
C TRP A 638 -10.16 -18.18 -8.00
N TRP A 639 -10.35 -17.81 -9.25
CA TRP A 639 -9.25 -17.64 -10.20
C TRP A 639 -9.57 -16.51 -11.18
N ARG A 640 -8.55 -15.87 -11.72
CA ARG A 640 -8.65 -14.76 -12.67
C ARG A 640 -7.72 -14.99 -13.84
N LEU A 641 -8.22 -14.80 -15.05
CA LEU A 641 -7.43 -14.82 -16.29
C LEU A 641 -7.27 -13.39 -16.81
N ASP A 642 -6.02 -12.97 -16.95
CA ASP A 642 -5.65 -11.67 -17.50
C ASP A 642 -4.80 -11.91 -18.77
N VAL A 643 -5.06 -11.13 -19.83
CA VAL A 643 -4.33 -11.21 -21.11
C VAL A 643 -4.03 -9.79 -21.58
N GLY A 644 -2.82 -9.53 -22.05
CA GLY A 644 -2.48 -8.19 -22.50
C GLY A 644 -1.27 -8.12 -23.42
N GLY A 645 -1.05 -6.91 -23.96
CA GLY A 645 0.13 -6.60 -24.75
C GLY A 645 0.44 -5.10 -24.71
N GLU A 646 1.72 -4.80 -24.86
CA GLU A 646 2.30 -3.46 -24.84
C GLU A 646 3.15 -3.27 -26.10
N TRP A 647 3.17 -2.06 -26.63
CA TRP A 647 3.93 -1.70 -27.83
C TRP A 647 4.57 -0.33 -27.66
N ARG A 648 5.89 -0.28 -27.84
CA ARG A 648 6.64 0.97 -27.91
C ARG A 648 6.95 1.31 -29.35
N MET A 649 6.63 2.51 -29.76
CA MET A 649 6.87 3.02 -31.12
C MET A 649 7.77 4.25 -31.05
N MET A 650 8.90 4.23 -31.76
CA MET A 650 9.81 5.38 -31.85
C MET A 650 9.36 6.34 -32.95
N MET A 651 9.18 7.62 -32.64
CA MET A 651 8.84 8.71 -33.56
C MET A 651 9.97 9.75 -33.57
N GLY A 652 11.09 9.40 -34.19
CA GLY A 652 12.33 10.21 -34.13
C GLY A 652 13.02 10.07 -32.79
N ALA A 653 13.15 11.15 -32.04
CA ALA A 653 13.67 11.13 -30.66
C ALA A 653 12.58 10.79 -29.62
N ASN A 654 11.31 10.86 -30.01
CA ASN A 654 10.17 10.67 -29.11
C ASN A 654 9.73 9.21 -29.11
N ALA A 655 9.07 8.77 -28.03
CA ALA A 655 8.48 7.44 -27.94
C ALA A 655 6.98 7.52 -27.65
N VAL A 656 6.24 6.54 -28.16
CA VAL A 656 4.82 6.33 -27.86
C VAL A 656 4.67 4.92 -27.32
N ASP A 657 4.12 4.80 -26.14
CA ASP A 657 3.76 3.53 -25.53
C ASP A 657 2.24 3.32 -25.58
N LEU A 658 1.84 2.15 -26.04
CA LEU A 658 0.45 1.71 -26.07
C LEU A 658 0.34 0.41 -25.25
N ALA A 659 -0.69 0.29 -24.45
CA ALA A 659 -1.02 -0.99 -23.82
C ALA A 659 -2.51 -1.30 -23.95
N LEU A 660 -2.82 -2.58 -24.09
CA LEU A 660 -4.15 -3.15 -24.11
C LEU A 660 -4.17 -4.38 -23.23
N SER A 661 -5.10 -4.45 -22.28
CA SER A 661 -5.29 -5.63 -21.47
C SER A 661 -6.78 -5.95 -21.26
N LEU A 662 -7.08 -7.23 -21.12
CA LEU A 662 -8.36 -7.76 -20.69
C LEU A 662 -8.14 -8.43 -19.33
N ARG A 663 -8.57 -7.78 -18.27
CA ARG A 663 -8.50 -8.28 -16.89
C ARG A 663 -9.79 -9.04 -16.58
N ASN A 664 -9.71 -10.08 -15.77
CA ASN A 664 -10.82 -10.97 -15.46
C ASN A 664 -11.60 -11.43 -16.72
N ALA A 665 -10.87 -11.94 -17.71
CA ALA A 665 -11.41 -12.26 -19.04
C ALA A 665 -12.62 -13.23 -19.00
N THR A 666 -12.72 -14.06 -17.96
CA THR A 666 -13.79 -15.04 -17.75
C THR A 666 -14.99 -14.47 -16.99
N ASN A 667 -14.91 -13.24 -16.49
CA ASN A 667 -15.93 -12.58 -15.67
C ASN A 667 -16.26 -13.39 -14.40
N GLU A 668 -15.22 -13.88 -13.73
CA GLU A 668 -15.35 -14.64 -12.48
C GLU A 668 -15.74 -13.71 -11.33
N GLU A 669 -16.66 -14.15 -10.49
CA GLU A 669 -16.95 -13.50 -9.22
C GLU A 669 -15.83 -13.79 -8.23
N ILE A 670 -15.15 -12.74 -7.75
CA ILE A 670 -13.99 -12.84 -6.87
C ILE A 670 -14.29 -12.10 -5.57
N ARG A 671 -14.26 -12.81 -4.45
CA ARG A 671 -14.42 -12.25 -3.10
C ARG A 671 -13.16 -12.52 -2.29
N LEU A 672 -12.40 -11.46 -2.02
CA LEU A 672 -11.15 -11.55 -1.27
C LEU A 672 -11.45 -11.69 0.23
N SER A 673 -10.81 -12.65 0.89
CA SER A 673 -10.93 -12.80 2.36
C SER A 673 -10.33 -11.63 3.14
N THR A 674 -9.45 -10.85 2.51
CA THR A 674 -8.85 -9.63 3.07
C THR A 674 -9.76 -8.41 2.95
N SER A 675 -10.79 -8.45 2.09
CA SER A 675 -11.77 -7.37 1.96
C SER A 675 -12.64 -7.26 3.22
N TRP A 676 -12.91 -6.05 3.64
CA TRP A 676 -13.86 -5.76 4.71
C TRP A 676 -15.31 -6.01 4.26
N LEU A 677 -15.58 -5.79 2.97
CA LEU A 677 -16.90 -5.93 2.34
C LEU A 677 -17.01 -7.24 1.53
N ARG A 678 -16.32 -8.32 1.94
CA ARG A 678 -16.29 -9.59 1.19
C ARG A 678 -17.67 -10.19 0.89
N GLU A 679 -18.67 -9.91 1.73
CA GLU A 679 -20.03 -10.41 1.57
C GLU A 679 -20.86 -9.55 0.61
N TYR A 680 -20.53 -8.27 0.49
CA TYR A 680 -21.31 -7.27 -0.26
C TYR A 680 -20.63 -6.89 -1.58
N ALA A 681 -19.31 -6.60 -1.57
CA ALA A 681 -18.57 -6.06 -2.69
C ALA A 681 -17.53 -7.05 -3.24
N PRO A 682 -17.82 -7.76 -4.35
CA PRO A 682 -16.81 -8.52 -5.06
C PRO A 682 -15.81 -7.60 -5.77
N GLU A 683 -14.68 -8.18 -6.20
CA GLU A 683 -13.71 -7.50 -7.07
C GLU A 683 -14.34 -7.16 -8.44
N PRO A 684 -13.77 -6.18 -9.18
CA PRO A 684 -14.27 -5.79 -10.49
C PRO A 684 -14.43 -6.98 -11.45
N GLY A 685 -15.50 -6.97 -12.22
CA GLY A 685 -15.78 -7.92 -13.28
C GLY A 685 -14.80 -7.81 -14.44
N ARG A 686 -15.20 -8.28 -15.63
CA ARG A 686 -14.36 -8.20 -16.84
C ARG A 686 -14.07 -6.76 -17.23
N SER A 687 -12.77 -6.40 -17.34
CA SER A 687 -12.32 -5.05 -17.66
C SER A 687 -11.40 -5.03 -18.90
N LEU A 688 -11.80 -4.27 -19.93
CA LEU A 688 -10.93 -3.96 -21.06
C LEU A 688 -10.20 -2.64 -20.78
N ASN A 689 -8.90 -2.69 -20.59
CA ASN A 689 -8.09 -1.53 -20.25
C ASN A 689 -7.22 -1.10 -21.42
N LEU A 690 -7.13 0.21 -21.65
CA LEU A 690 -6.31 0.83 -22.68
C LEU A 690 -5.41 1.87 -22.03
N SER A 691 -4.15 1.96 -22.43
CA SER A 691 -3.29 3.08 -22.07
C SER A 691 -2.49 3.58 -23.26
N PHE A 692 -2.21 4.87 -23.22
CA PHE A 692 -1.38 5.59 -24.18
C PHE A 692 -0.45 6.52 -23.42
N SER A 693 0.84 6.52 -23.73
CA SER A 693 1.82 7.48 -23.21
C SER A 693 2.69 8.03 -24.33
N LEU A 694 2.93 9.33 -24.30
CA LEU A 694 3.80 10.05 -25.24
C LEU A 694 4.96 10.66 -24.47
N HIS A 695 6.19 10.32 -24.87
CA HIS A 695 7.44 10.80 -24.30
C HIS A 695 8.12 11.74 -25.30
N LEU A 696 8.33 13.01 -24.89
CA LEU A 696 8.85 14.11 -25.70
C LEU A 696 10.18 14.63 -25.17
#